data_8112a9bd7ac0c16f3cea170e5a0e82c6
#
_entry.id   8112a9bd7ac0c16f3cea170e5a0e82c6
#
_cell.length_a   1.000
_cell.length_b   1.000
_cell.length_c   1.000
_cell.angle_alpha   90.00
_cell.angle_beta   90.00
_cell.angle_gamma   90.00
#
_symmetry.space_group_name_H-M   'P 1'
#
loop_
_entity.id
_entity.type
_entity.pdbx_description
1 polymer ?
#
loop_
_entity_poly.entity_id
_entity_poly.type
_entity_poly.pdbx_seq_one_letter_code
_entity_poly.pdbx_strand_id
1 'polypeptide(L)'
;MKKTKVAPGIFWIEIPEADLRIVCGCPADTVKHLAKRGMIVPATRGGFTFETGPNAILLSDTPIQKGSFANLSEFPLLQMFYKQGMLIPGHPSNTGRRPLLIGLGDQVRAQADYFFRGNYGLSSEDEITASGVPAAAAREMFRVKKWFAFGTIRATSDLVETRAVDAEAVELAPGVVLHRKGFNRYEFLSEGQSVQVDLTLGPGEQFEPSYKLPPRGVRREHFSVTHIGEGDGWDPARPCMGSIICHKGLFYLVDAGPHITFSLDALGIGAADIEGIFHSHAHDDHFAGLTSLVRSERRMKYFAAPYVRATAQKKLGALMRFDEDRFARYFEVHDLVPGEWNSIDGMEVRPLYSPHPVETTVFFFRAHAGAETRTYAHLADIPSFDVLGKLAEERDGTGALTELSRAAFAREALAAVNLKKIDVGGGLIHCNAIDFASDGSEKVLLSHGISSVPDPLKGVATTASFGDVDVLLPGGAGEYLLDTARTSLAACIPGLTAAEIEPMARGPVVEVAPGARVGGRHDGEAKEVHLILRGMVDETDASSGESRRLSAGALLGVVPARPEQLAASTSRAVSAVTVLGIPAVTYCEFVGRAGVAEALRRSAAIRGFLSLCPLFKGIRSETVLNGITTAMRERRLELGRSPAPEEKPELCILADGEVDLMVGARLVETIGPGGFWGEERIVSSSPVICEPRAAGALTYFAVPAEILSSIPMVQWELQETFERRLRTFRAEFRFEWVDAFRVGVKELDDQHRRLFSLVNGLSEIIGKTGQIEGHEKEKKELLAFARLHFQREEALMEAHDYSRSEVQRKEHGDLIARLERFAGEGERRARPRAQTAVDYLKDWLIRHVLLEDLRYRDFFNEKGLR
;
A
#
# COMPACT_ATOMS: atom_id res chain seq x y z
N MET A 1 -3.11 36.14 7.94
CA MET A 1 -2.94 34.66 7.82
C MET A 1 -2.94 33.98 9.17
N LYS A 2 -3.53 32.76 9.28
CA LYS A 2 -3.56 31.94 10.50
C LYS A 2 -3.04 30.54 10.23
N LYS A 3 -2.14 30.03 11.11
CA LYS A 3 -1.63 28.63 11.06
C LYS A 3 -2.09 27.87 12.29
N THR A 4 -2.58 26.64 12.11
CA THR A 4 -2.94 25.71 13.18
C THR A 4 -2.34 24.34 12.90
N LYS A 5 -1.64 23.75 13.87
CA LYS A 5 -1.25 22.32 13.79
C LYS A 5 -2.47 21.47 14.16
N VAL A 6 -2.92 20.64 13.24
CA VAL A 6 -4.11 19.78 13.38
C VAL A 6 -3.74 18.44 14.02
N ALA A 7 -2.74 17.78 13.45
CA ALA A 7 -2.16 16.52 13.91
C ALA A 7 -0.69 16.42 13.45
N PRO A 8 0.07 15.40 13.82
CA PRO A 8 1.42 15.18 13.24
C PRO A 8 1.37 15.19 11.71
N GLY A 9 2.20 16.05 11.08
CA GLY A 9 2.27 16.20 9.62
C GLY A 9 1.05 16.87 8.97
N ILE A 10 0.05 17.34 9.72
CA ILE A 10 -1.14 18.01 9.21
C ILE A 10 -1.26 19.42 9.80
N PHE A 11 -1.31 20.43 8.93
CA PHE A 11 -1.50 21.83 9.31
C PHE A 11 -2.67 22.43 8.53
N TRP A 12 -3.30 23.45 9.15
CA TRP A 12 -4.32 24.27 8.55
C TRP A 12 -3.78 25.69 8.37
N ILE A 13 -3.88 26.23 7.17
CA ILE A 13 -3.57 27.62 6.84
C ILE A 13 -4.85 28.30 6.36
N GLU A 14 -5.17 29.42 6.95
CA GLU A 14 -6.31 30.24 6.58
C GLU A 14 -5.84 31.63 6.16
N ILE A 15 -6.25 32.06 4.97
CA ILE A 15 -5.98 33.35 4.36
C ILE A 15 -7.33 33.95 3.95
N PRO A 16 -8.03 34.64 4.87
CA PRO A 16 -9.41 35.10 4.66
C PRO A 16 -9.53 36.04 3.48
N GLU A 17 -8.56 36.93 3.26
CA GLU A 17 -8.53 37.95 2.22
C GLU A 17 -8.57 37.33 0.80
N ALA A 18 -8.02 36.12 0.66
CA ALA A 18 -8.00 35.35 -0.59
C ALA A 18 -9.05 34.22 -0.63
N ASP A 19 -9.88 34.09 0.41
CA ASP A 19 -10.80 32.94 0.61
C ASP A 19 -10.07 31.59 0.43
N LEU A 20 -8.85 31.48 0.99
CA LEU A 20 -8.08 30.24 0.97
C LEU A 20 -8.09 29.56 2.34
N ARG A 21 -8.43 28.29 2.34
CA ARG A 21 -8.41 27.37 3.48
C ARG A 21 -7.63 26.13 3.03
N ILE A 22 -6.36 26.09 3.40
CA ILE A 22 -5.41 25.11 2.88
C ILE A 22 -5.14 24.07 3.96
N VAL A 23 -5.42 22.80 3.66
CA VAL A 23 -4.87 21.69 4.43
C VAL A 23 -3.47 21.35 3.89
N CYS A 24 -2.47 21.41 4.75
CA CYS A 24 -1.08 21.11 4.42
C CYS A 24 -0.70 19.74 5.00
N GLY A 25 -0.36 18.79 4.12
CA GLY A 25 -0.26 17.37 4.44
C GLY A 25 -1.64 16.71 4.47
N CYS A 26 -1.78 15.61 3.76
CA CYS A 26 -3.05 14.86 3.69
C CYS A 26 -2.84 13.34 3.83
N PRO A 27 -2.24 12.85 4.94
CA PRO A 27 -2.21 11.42 5.23
C PRO A 27 -3.60 10.86 5.48
N ALA A 28 -3.70 9.56 5.75
CA ALA A 28 -4.94 8.91 6.14
C ALA A 28 -5.66 9.65 7.29
N ASP A 29 -6.99 9.61 7.30
CA ASP A 29 -7.87 10.25 8.31
C ASP A 29 -7.74 11.78 8.43
N THR A 30 -7.14 12.47 7.45
CA THR A 30 -7.01 13.95 7.50
C THR A 30 -8.35 14.64 7.72
N VAL A 31 -9.42 14.22 7.04
CA VAL A 31 -10.76 14.80 7.19
C VAL A 31 -11.31 14.61 8.61
N LYS A 32 -11.12 13.41 9.18
CA LYS A 32 -11.52 13.10 10.56
C LYS A 32 -10.79 13.99 11.57
N HIS A 33 -9.49 14.25 11.35
CA HIS A 33 -8.73 15.19 12.19
C HIS A 33 -9.25 16.63 12.07
N LEU A 34 -9.57 17.09 10.86
CA LEU A 34 -10.13 18.42 10.62
C LEU A 34 -11.48 18.58 11.31
N ALA A 35 -12.37 17.58 11.20
CA ALA A 35 -13.67 17.57 11.88
C ALA A 35 -13.51 17.60 13.40
N LYS A 36 -12.65 16.76 13.96
CA LYS A 36 -12.37 16.72 15.40
C LYS A 36 -11.83 18.03 15.96
N ARG A 37 -11.09 18.79 15.15
CA ARG A 37 -10.52 20.11 15.51
C ARG A 37 -11.45 21.28 15.22
N GLY A 38 -12.67 21.05 14.69
CA GLY A 38 -13.63 22.08 14.34
C GLY A 38 -13.25 22.92 13.12
N MET A 39 -12.40 22.39 12.22
CA MET A 39 -12.09 23.02 10.92
C MET A 39 -13.15 22.65 9.87
N ILE A 40 -13.84 21.54 10.07
CA ILE A 40 -15.01 21.13 9.33
C ILE A 40 -16.19 21.21 10.28
N VAL A 41 -17.17 22.07 9.97
CA VAL A 41 -18.37 22.28 10.77
C VAL A 41 -19.61 22.40 9.88
N PRO A 42 -20.78 21.98 10.35
CA PRO A 42 -22.04 22.20 9.65
C PRO A 42 -22.30 23.69 9.42
N ALA A 43 -22.84 24.03 8.26
CA ALA A 43 -23.27 25.36 7.89
C ALA A 43 -24.60 25.29 7.12
N THR A 44 -25.40 26.36 7.16
CA THR A 44 -26.64 26.46 6.39
C THR A 44 -26.64 27.74 5.57
N ARG A 45 -26.90 27.64 4.27
CA ARG A 45 -26.97 28.77 3.36
C ARG A 45 -28.02 28.50 2.26
N GLY A 46 -28.92 29.42 2.04
CA GLY A 46 -29.92 29.29 0.96
C GLY A 46 -30.84 28.06 1.11
N GLY A 47 -31.12 27.61 2.34
CA GLY A 47 -31.90 26.39 2.60
C GLY A 47 -31.17 25.08 2.47
N PHE A 48 -29.88 25.12 2.10
CA PHE A 48 -29.01 23.93 2.05
C PHE A 48 -28.18 23.81 3.33
N THR A 49 -28.15 22.63 3.91
CA THR A 49 -27.19 22.25 4.99
C THR A 49 -26.02 21.53 4.38
N PHE A 50 -24.82 21.97 4.66
CA PHE A 50 -23.57 21.43 4.13
C PHE A 50 -22.46 21.60 5.17
N GLU A 51 -21.29 21.02 4.92
CA GLU A 51 -20.11 21.21 5.76
C GLU A 51 -19.23 22.34 5.21
N THR A 52 -18.58 23.08 6.09
CA THR A 52 -17.42 23.90 5.71
C THR A 52 -16.18 23.02 5.58
N GLY A 53 -15.04 23.57 5.16
CA GLY A 53 -13.80 22.80 5.11
C GLY A 53 -12.72 23.47 4.25
N PRO A 54 -11.69 22.73 3.87
CA PRO A 54 -10.64 23.25 3.00
C PRO A 54 -11.15 23.51 1.59
N ASN A 55 -10.44 24.35 0.83
CA ASN A 55 -10.61 24.50 -0.61
C ASN A 55 -9.29 24.36 -1.36
N ALA A 56 -8.21 24.01 -0.63
CA ALA A 56 -6.91 23.71 -1.18
C ALA A 56 -6.18 22.65 -0.36
N ILE A 57 -5.30 21.89 -1.01
CA ILE A 57 -4.45 20.87 -0.41
C ILE A 57 -3.01 21.15 -0.82
N LEU A 58 -2.10 21.25 0.17
CA LEU A 58 -0.66 21.24 -0.06
C LEU A 58 -0.12 19.84 0.28
N LEU A 59 0.45 19.16 -0.70
CA LEU A 59 1.02 17.83 -0.60
C LEU A 59 2.40 17.84 0.05
N SER A 60 2.77 16.76 0.71
CA SER A 60 4.15 16.45 1.10
C SER A 60 5.00 16.19 -0.16
N ASP A 61 6.29 16.57 -0.12
CA ASP A 61 7.25 16.30 -1.20
C ASP A 61 7.53 14.81 -1.40
N THR A 62 7.29 14.00 -0.37
CA THR A 62 7.51 12.55 -0.41
C THR A 62 6.18 11.79 -0.30
N PRO A 63 6.01 10.71 -1.05
CA PRO A 63 4.82 9.88 -0.91
C PRO A 63 4.76 9.16 0.44
N ILE A 64 5.91 8.86 1.07
CA ILE A 64 5.98 8.09 2.32
C ILE A 64 6.84 8.81 3.35
N GLN A 65 6.38 8.80 4.60
CA GLN A 65 7.14 9.20 5.78
C GLN A 65 6.98 8.16 6.89
N LYS A 66 8.11 7.70 7.45
CA LYS A 66 8.14 6.71 8.54
C LYS A 66 7.23 5.49 8.30
N GLY A 67 7.20 5.01 7.05
CA GLY A 67 6.48 3.81 6.69
C GLY A 67 5.00 3.99 6.33
N SER A 68 4.47 5.21 6.39
CA SER A 68 3.08 5.52 6.05
C SER A 68 2.99 6.53 4.91
N PHE A 69 1.95 6.42 4.07
CA PHE A 69 1.73 7.38 2.99
C PHE A 69 1.37 8.75 3.54
N ALA A 70 2.07 9.78 3.02
CA ALA A 70 1.92 11.16 3.45
C ALA A 70 0.88 11.94 2.65
N ASN A 71 0.45 11.39 1.51
CA ASN A 71 -0.52 11.97 0.59
C ASN A 71 -1.58 10.93 0.20
N LEU A 72 -2.80 11.14 0.67
CA LEU A 72 -4.02 10.41 0.31
C LEU A 72 -5.13 11.44 0.14
N SER A 73 -5.20 12.04 -1.05
CA SER A 73 -6.03 13.24 -1.29
C SER A 73 -7.51 12.94 -1.59
N GLU A 74 -7.92 11.68 -1.68
CA GLU A 74 -9.28 11.33 -2.08
C GLU A 74 -10.33 11.90 -1.12
N PHE A 75 -10.31 11.53 0.16
CA PHE A 75 -11.31 12.01 1.11
C PHE A 75 -11.31 13.53 1.31
N PRO A 76 -10.16 14.21 1.39
CA PRO A 76 -10.16 15.68 1.36
C PRO A 76 -10.83 16.29 0.13
N LEU A 77 -10.64 15.72 -1.07
CA LEU A 77 -11.31 16.18 -2.29
C LEU A 77 -12.79 15.79 -2.31
N LEU A 78 -13.18 14.58 -1.89
CA LEU A 78 -14.57 14.18 -1.78
C LEU A 78 -15.35 15.06 -0.78
N GLN A 79 -14.71 15.47 0.31
CA GLN A 79 -15.29 16.41 1.27
C GLN A 79 -15.62 17.75 0.60
N MET A 80 -14.69 18.28 -0.20
CA MET A 80 -14.92 19.53 -0.95
C MET A 80 -16.04 19.36 -1.99
N PHE A 81 -16.04 18.26 -2.72
CA PHE A 81 -17.01 18.03 -3.80
C PHE A 81 -18.42 17.76 -3.29
N TYR A 82 -18.57 16.88 -2.30
CA TYR A 82 -19.88 16.35 -1.92
C TYR A 82 -20.38 16.90 -0.59
N LYS A 83 -19.54 16.98 0.45
CA LYS A 83 -19.95 17.49 1.77
C LYS A 83 -20.03 19.02 1.79
N GLN A 84 -19.12 19.73 1.12
CA GLN A 84 -19.23 21.17 0.89
C GLN A 84 -20.16 21.53 -0.28
N GLY A 85 -20.42 20.58 -1.19
CA GLY A 85 -21.32 20.73 -2.35
C GLY A 85 -20.70 21.42 -3.57
N MET A 86 -19.37 21.51 -3.68
CA MET A 86 -18.70 22.21 -4.80
C MET A 86 -18.97 21.57 -6.18
N LEU A 87 -19.37 20.27 -6.23
CA LEU A 87 -19.67 19.53 -7.45
C LEU A 87 -21.17 19.28 -7.64
N ILE A 88 -21.97 19.42 -6.58
CA ILE A 88 -23.40 19.08 -6.61
C ILE A 88 -24.17 20.11 -7.47
N PRO A 89 -24.90 19.68 -8.52
CA PRO A 89 -25.68 20.58 -9.35
C PRO A 89 -26.71 21.40 -8.53
N GLY A 90 -26.75 22.73 -8.75
CA GLY A 90 -27.66 23.63 -8.07
C GLY A 90 -27.31 23.97 -6.62
N HIS A 91 -26.23 23.41 -6.06
CA HIS A 91 -25.77 23.72 -4.70
C HIS A 91 -25.12 25.12 -4.65
N PRO A 92 -25.36 25.96 -3.59
CA PRO A 92 -24.82 27.32 -3.48
C PRO A 92 -23.29 27.39 -3.41
N SER A 93 -22.61 26.30 -3.06
CA SER A 93 -21.15 26.20 -3.08
C SER A 93 -20.58 25.78 -4.44
N ASN A 94 -21.42 25.35 -5.38
CA ASN A 94 -21.01 25.03 -6.75
C ASN A 94 -20.92 26.33 -7.57
N THR A 95 -19.86 27.10 -7.33
CA THR A 95 -19.60 28.41 -7.96
C THR A 95 -18.76 28.31 -9.22
N GLY A 96 -18.37 27.11 -9.64
CA GLY A 96 -17.41 26.87 -10.71
C GLY A 96 -15.92 26.98 -10.26
N ARG A 97 -15.64 27.38 -9.02
CA ARG A 97 -14.28 27.29 -8.46
C ARG A 97 -13.94 25.82 -8.20
N ARG A 98 -12.76 25.42 -8.62
CA ARG A 98 -12.23 24.07 -8.41
C ARG A 98 -11.35 24.04 -7.17
N PRO A 99 -11.34 22.96 -6.39
CA PRO A 99 -10.34 22.73 -5.36
C PRO A 99 -8.92 22.82 -5.92
N LEU A 100 -8.00 23.36 -5.13
CA LEU A 100 -6.62 23.56 -5.53
C LEU A 100 -5.74 22.45 -4.95
N LEU A 101 -5.03 21.71 -5.80
CA LEU A 101 -4.05 20.69 -5.42
C LEU A 101 -2.64 21.20 -5.70
N ILE A 102 -1.83 21.35 -4.65
CA ILE A 102 -0.53 22.01 -4.66
C ILE A 102 0.55 21.00 -4.23
N GLY A 103 1.69 20.97 -4.90
CA GLY A 103 2.82 20.13 -4.53
C GLY A 103 3.85 20.00 -5.65
N LEU A 104 4.84 19.14 -5.50
CA LEU A 104 5.72 18.78 -6.60
C LEU A 104 4.90 18.19 -7.76
N GLY A 105 5.27 18.52 -8.99
CA GLY A 105 4.48 18.18 -10.18
C GLY A 105 4.19 16.69 -10.32
N ASP A 106 5.09 15.86 -9.88
CA ASP A 106 4.92 14.42 -9.87
C ASP A 106 3.98 13.92 -8.76
N GLN A 107 4.01 14.53 -7.56
CA GLN A 107 3.05 14.23 -6.50
C GLN A 107 1.64 14.67 -6.87
N VAL A 108 1.51 15.86 -7.47
CA VAL A 108 0.23 16.39 -7.95
C VAL A 108 -0.40 15.46 -8.99
N ARG A 109 0.38 14.95 -9.96
CA ARG A 109 -0.12 13.98 -10.94
C ARG A 109 -0.56 12.68 -10.29
N ALA A 110 0.28 12.09 -9.43
CA ALA A 110 -0.03 10.86 -8.72
C ALA A 110 -1.33 10.98 -7.90
N GLN A 111 -1.51 12.08 -7.18
CA GLN A 111 -2.71 12.32 -6.36
C GLN A 111 -3.95 12.65 -7.20
N ALA A 112 -3.80 13.30 -8.35
CA ALA A 112 -4.88 13.55 -9.29
C ALA A 112 -5.41 12.23 -9.89
N ASP A 113 -4.52 11.34 -10.30
CA ASP A 113 -4.88 10.01 -10.82
C ASP A 113 -5.44 9.11 -9.70
N TYR A 114 -4.85 9.13 -8.52
CA TYR A 114 -5.33 8.41 -7.32
C TYR A 114 -6.78 8.78 -6.98
N PHE A 115 -7.05 10.09 -6.86
CA PHE A 115 -8.39 10.60 -6.65
C PHE A 115 -9.35 10.18 -7.77
N PHE A 116 -8.94 10.30 -9.04
CA PHE A 116 -9.77 9.92 -10.17
C PHE A 116 -10.23 8.45 -10.09
N ARG A 117 -9.30 7.55 -9.75
CA ARG A 117 -9.59 6.13 -9.58
C ARG A 117 -10.43 5.83 -8.33
N GLY A 118 -10.28 6.58 -7.25
CA GLY A 118 -11.16 6.51 -6.08
C GLY A 118 -12.58 7.00 -6.37
N ASN A 119 -12.73 8.10 -7.12
CA ASN A 119 -14.03 8.67 -7.41
C ASN A 119 -14.82 7.93 -8.51
N TYR A 120 -14.12 7.36 -9.51
CA TYR A 120 -14.75 6.78 -10.69
C TYR A 120 -14.38 5.32 -10.98
N GLY A 121 -13.37 4.75 -10.33
CA GLY A 121 -12.89 3.39 -10.63
C GLY A 121 -12.47 3.22 -12.09
N LEU A 122 -13.02 2.21 -12.76
CA LEU A 122 -12.89 1.98 -14.20
C LEU A 122 -13.78 2.98 -14.96
N SER A 123 -13.20 3.78 -15.83
CA SER A 123 -13.84 5.00 -16.37
C SER A 123 -14.47 4.83 -17.76
N SER A 124 -14.43 3.63 -18.33
CA SER A 124 -15.04 3.32 -19.64
C SER A 124 -15.59 1.90 -19.68
N GLU A 125 -16.49 1.64 -20.64
CA GLU A 125 -16.98 0.28 -20.92
C GLU A 125 -15.82 -0.67 -21.30
N ASP A 126 -14.83 -0.16 -22.03
CA ASP A 126 -13.65 -0.93 -22.46
C ASP A 126 -12.80 -1.34 -21.25
N GLU A 127 -12.53 -0.44 -20.30
CA GLU A 127 -11.81 -0.77 -19.08
C GLU A 127 -12.56 -1.84 -18.24
N ILE A 128 -13.90 -1.73 -18.13
CA ILE A 128 -14.73 -2.70 -17.41
C ILE A 128 -14.69 -4.06 -18.14
N THR A 129 -14.83 -4.06 -19.47
CA THR A 129 -14.78 -5.29 -20.26
C THR A 129 -13.39 -5.94 -20.20
N ALA A 130 -12.32 -5.15 -20.26
CA ALA A 130 -10.95 -5.63 -20.13
C ALA A 130 -10.65 -6.30 -18.77
N SER A 131 -11.43 -5.98 -17.73
CA SER A 131 -11.37 -6.67 -16.43
C SER A 131 -12.05 -8.05 -16.41
N GLY A 132 -12.59 -8.52 -17.54
CA GLY A 132 -13.26 -9.81 -17.66
C GLY A 132 -14.79 -9.77 -17.52
N VAL A 133 -15.39 -8.59 -17.39
CA VAL A 133 -16.86 -8.43 -17.31
C VAL A 133 -17.48 -8.59 -18.71
N PRO A 134 -18.54 -9.40 -18.87
CA PRO A 134 -19.25 -9.52 -20.14
C PRO A 134 -19.77 -8.15 -20.63
N ALA A 135 -19.68 -7.88 -21.93
CA ALA A 135 -19.99 -6.57 -22.52
C ALA A 135 -21.39 -6.01 -22.15
N ALA A 136 -22.40 -6.88 -21.99
CA ALA A 136 -23.75 -6.44 -21.60
C ALA A 136 -23.77 -5.92 -20.14
N ALA A 137 -23.10 -6.62 -19.22
CA ALA A 137 -22.96 -6.22 -17.82
C ALA A 137 -22.05 -4.98 -17.71
N ALA A 138 -20.96 -4.89 -18.49
CA ALA A 138 -20.08 -3.73 -18.52
C ALA A 138 -20.83 -2.45 -18.91
N ARG A 139 -21.71 -2.51 -19.91
CA ARG A 139 -22.58 -1.39 -20.28
C ARG A 139 -23.53 -0.98 -19.15
N GLU A 140 -24.13 -1.94 -18.43
CA GLU A 140 -25.00 -1.65 -17.29
C GLU A 140 -24.20 -0.99 -16.16
N MET A 141 -23.08 -1.56 -15.78
CA MET A 141 -22.17 -0.99 -14.76
C MET A 141 -21.76 0.45 -15.14
N PHE A 142 -21.41 0.69 -16.40
CA PHE A 142 -21.02 2.02 -16.84
C PHE A 142 -22.17 3.04 -16.82
N ARG A 143 -23.42 2.63 -17.13
CA ARG A 143 -24.60 3.49 -16.97
C ARG A 143 -24.84 3.85 -15.50
N VAL A 144 -24.73 2.87 -14.58
CA VAL A 144 -24.82 3.11 -13.13
C VAL A 144 -23.79 4.14 -12.68
N LYS A 145 -22.52 4.00 -13.10
CA LYS A 145 -21.47 4.99 -12.81
C LYS A 145 -21.80 6.38 -13.31
N LYS A 146 -22.27 6.50 -14.56
CA LYS A 146 -22.68 7.78 -15.12
C LYS A 146 -23.81 8.41 -14.32
N TRP A 147 -24.76 7.62 -13.84
CA TRP A 147 -25.86 8.12 -13.03
C TRP A 147 -25.36 8.78 -11.74
N PHE A 148 -24.46 8.11 -11.01
CA PHE A 148 -23.83 8.68 -9.81
C PHE A 148 -22.90 9.86 -10.12
N ALA A 149 -22.32 9.90 -11.31
CA ALA A 149 -21.49 11.01 -11.82
C ALA A 149 -22.30 12.17 -12.42
N PHE A 150 -23.60 12.30 -12.08
CA PHE A 150 -24.50 13.32 -12.65
C PHE A 150 -24.50 13.34 -14.19
N GLY A 151 -24.41 12.16 -14.80
CA GLY A 151 -24.50 11.96 -16.24
C GLY A 151 -23.17 11.93 -16.98
N THR A 152 -22.06 12.41 -16.40
CA THR A 152 -20.77 12.53 -17.10
C THR A 152 -19.58 12.24 -16.19
N ILE A 153 -18.73 11.31 -16.61
CA ILE A 153 -17.40 11.13 -16.01
C ILE A 153 -16.51 12.27 -16.51
N ARG A 154 -16.02 13.12 -15.61
CA ARG A 154 -15.23 14.31 -15.92
C ARG A 154 -13.74 14.01 -15.76
N ALA A 155 -12.90 14.60 -16.61
CA ALA A 155 -11.46 14.55 -16.45
C ALA A 155 -11.05 15.23 -15.13
N THR A 156 -9.96 14.76 -14.51
CA THR A 156 -9.47 15.36 -13.25
C THR A 156 -9.18 16.85 -13.40
N SER A 157 -8.67 17.28 -14.57
CA SER A 157 -8.42 18.69 -14.88
C SER A 157 -9.67 19.57 -14.85
N ASP A 158 -10.86 18.99 -15.05
CA ASP A 158 -12.14 19.71 -14.98
C ASP A 158 -12.67 19.81 -13.54
N LEU A 159 -12.18 18.95 -12.66
CA LEU A 159 -12.60 18.85 -11.26
C LEU A 159 -11.64 19.58 -10.32
N VAL A 160 -10.35 19.47 -10.54
CA VAL A 160 -9.28 19.96 -9.64
C VAL A 160 -8.36 20.89 -10.40
N GLU A 161 -8.04 22.03 -9.81
CA GLU A 161 -7.00 22.92 -10.29
C GLU A 161 -5.67 22.53 -9.66
N THR A 162 -4.62 22.39 -10.47
CA THR A 162 -3.31 21.92 -10.01
C THR A 162 -2.28 23.06 -10.03
N ARG A 163 -1.40 23.11 -9.03
CA ARG A 163 -0.24 24.03 -8.95
C ARG A 163 1.02 23.25 -8.61
N ALA A 164 1.92 23.12 -9.58
CA ALA A 164 3.23 22.52 -9.36
C ALA A 164 4.18 23.53 -8.72
N VAL A 165 4.82 23.14 -7.62
CA VAL A 165 5.79 23.96 -6.86
C VAL A 165 7.21 23.45 -7.12
N ASP A 166 7.53 23.14 -8.38
CA ASP A 166 8.87 22.72 -8.82
C ASP A 166 9.83 23.94 -8.90
N ALA A 167 9.28 25.15 -9.01
CA ALA A 167 9.98 26.41 -8.96
C ALA A 167 10.06 26.96 -7.50
N GLU A 168 10.92 27.99 -7.27
CA GLU A 168 11.08 28.58 -5.94
C GLU A 168 9.81 29.25 -5.38
N ALA A 169 8.95 29.74 -6.27
CA ALA A 169 7.72 30.44 -5.91
C ALA A 169 6.58 30.16 -6.88
N VAL A 170 5.35 30.07 -6.36
CA VAL A 170 4.13 29.95 -7.16
C VAL A 170 3.03 30.82 -6.56
N GLU A 171 2.28 31.53 -7.41
CA GLU A 171 1.09 32.28 -6.98
C GLU A 171 -0.10 31.34 -6.88
N LEU A 172 -0.74 31.32 -5.70
CA LEU A 172 -1.93 30.50 -5.42
C LEU A 172 -3.23 31.24 -5.68
N ALA A 173 -3.23 32.55 -5.38
CA ALA A 173 -4.30 33.51 -5.61
C ALA A 173 -3.70 34.91 -5.73
N PRO A 174 -4.42 35.91 -6.24
CA PRO A 174 -3.89 37.26 -6.32
C PRO A 174 -3.32 37.76 -4.99
N GLY A 175 -2.01 38.06 -4.98
CA GLY A 175 -1.28 38.50 -3.78
C GLY A 175 -0.92 37.41 -2.76
N VAL A 176 -1.17 36.13 -3.05
CA VAL A 176 -0.78 35.01 -2.18
C VAL A 176 0.26 34.16 -2.91
N VAL A 177 1.47 34.15 -2.39
CA VAL A 177 2.60 33.41 -2.98
C VAL A 177 3.07 32.30 -2.03
N LEU A 178 3.30 31.12 -2.58
CA LEU A 178 3.90 29.99 -1.88
C LEU A 178 5.36 29.82 -2.34
N HIS A 179 6.28 29.81 -1.39
CA HIS A 179 7.68 29.46 -1.60
C HIS A 179 7.98 28.08 -1.05
N ARG A 180 8.63 27.23 -1.83
CA ARG A 180 9.26 26.00 -1.36
C ARG A 180 10.68 26.32 -0.89
N LYS A 181 10.92 26.24 0.42
CA LYS A 181 12.21 26.60 1.07
C LYS A 181 13.16 25.41 1.20
N GLY A 182 12.71 24.22 0.88
CA GLY A 182 13.46 22.97 0.97
C GLY A 182 12.54 21.78 1.08
N PHE A 183 13.08 20.58 1.32
CA PHE A 183 12.31 19.35 1.45
C PHE A 183 11.24 19.48 2.53
N ASN A 184 9.97 19.32 2.14
CA ASN A 184 8.77 19.44 2.99
C ASN A 184 8.61 20.81 3.69
N ARG A 185 9.39 21.84 3.37
CA ARG A 185 9.34 23.16 4.00
C ARG A 185 8.82 24.22 3.05
N TYR A 186 7.77 24.88 3.45
CA TYR A 186 7.03 25.85 2.66
C TYR A 186 6.79 27.14 3.43
N GLU A 187 6.72 28.25 2.71
CA GLU A 187 6.42 29.59 3.25
C GLU A 187 5.33 30.25 2.42
N PHE A 188 4.23 30.60 3.07
CA PHE A 188 3.15 31.39 2.49
C PHE A 188 3.41 32.87 2.74
N LEU A 189 3.27 33.69 1.72
CA LEU A 189 3.37 35.14 1.78
C LEU A 189 2.06 35.76 1.31
N SER A 190 1.50 36.70 2.08
CA SER A 190 0.33 37.51 1.70
C SER A 190 0.33 38.82 2.49
N GLU A 191 0.12 39.96 1.83
CA GLU A 191 -0.01 41.28 2.44
C GLU A 191 1.13 41.62 3.45
N GLY A 192 2.37 41.25 3.13
CA GLY A 192 3.52 41.46 3.99
C GLY A 192 3.62 40.52 5.21
N GLN A 193 2.68 39.60 5.39
CA GLN A 193 2.77 38.54 6.38
C GLN A 193 3.43 37.30 5.79
N SER A 194 4.12 36.52 6.64
CA SER A 194 4.76 35.26 6.28
C SER A 194 4.38 34.16 7.29
N VAL A 195 4.08 32.98 6.78
CA VAL A 195 3.80 31.77 7.61
C VAL A 195 4.53 30.57 7.02
N GLN A 196 5.33 29.90 7.84
CA GLN A 196 6.08 28.72 7.44
C GLN A 196 5.39 27.44 7.92
N VAL A 197 5.47 26.39 7.09
CA VAL A 197 5.00 25.04 7.38
C VAL A 197 6.11 24.05 7.06
N ASP A 198 6.37 23.13 7.99
CA ASP A 198 7.21 21.96 7.79
C ASP A 198 6.36 20.70 7.92
N LEU A 199 6.26 19.95 6.83
CA LEU A 199 5.47 18.70 6.75
C LEU A 199 6.28 17.47 7.15
N THR A 200 7.53 17.64 7.56
CA THR A 200 8.38 16.55 8.03
C THR A 200 7.93 16.11 9.42
N LEU A 201 7.72 14.81 9.59
CA LEU A 201 7.44 14.23 10.90
C LEU A 201 8.67 14.33 11.82
N GLY A 202 8.49 14.94 12.97
CA GLY A 202 9.53 15.10 14.00
C GLY A 202 10.00 13.75 14.59
N PRO A 203 11.07 13.73 15.39
CA PRO A 203 11.48 12.55 16.14
C PRO A 203 10.32 12.04 17.00
N GLY A 204 10.00 10.73 16.92
CA GLY A 204 8.89 10.11 17.65
C GLY A 204 7.48 10.40 17.10
N GLU A 205 7.29 11.35 16.19
CA GLU A 205 6.00 11.55 15.54
C GLU A 205 5.74 10.50 14.46
N GLN A 206 4.48 10.13 14.30
CA GLN A 206 3.95 9.29 13.21
C GLN A 206 2.56 9.79 12.84
N PHE A 207 2.05 9.38 11.69
CA PHE A 207 0.64 9.61 11.38
C PHE A 207 -0.21 8.73 12.28
N GLU A 208 -1.21 9.33 12.92
CA GLU A 208 -2.04 8.68 13.95
C GLU A 208 -3.51 8.75 13.54
N PRO A 209 -4.34 7.75 13.93
CA PRO A 209 -5.79 7.86 13.77
C PRO A 209 -6.36 8.96 14.67
N SER A 210 -7.52 9.47 14.28
CA SER A 210 -8.24 10.49 15.09
C SER A 210 -8.88 9.93 16.37
N TYR A 211 -8.97 8.60 16.50
CA TYR A 211 -9.60 7.85 17.59
C TYR A 211 -8.59 7.03 18.39
N LYS A 212 -9.03 6.49 19.51
CA LYS A 212 -8.27 5.54 20.34
C LYS A 212 -9.00 4.21 20.39
N LEU A 213 -8.25 3.11 20.36
CA LEU A 213 -8.80 1.77 20.46
C LEU A 213 -8.38 1.11 21.77
N PRO A 214 -9.30 0.43 22.47
CA PRO A 214 -8.94 -0.37 23.64
C PRO A 214 -8.22 -1.64 23.17
N PRO A 215 -7.19 -2.10 23.92
CA PRO A 215 -6.59 -3.39 23.63
C PRO A 215 -7.60 -4.52 23.83
N ARG A 216 -7.67 -5.42 22.86
CA ARG A 216 -8.55 -6.59 22.88
C ARG A 216 -7.74 -7.85 22.56
N GLY A 217 -8.35 -9.01 22.68
CA GLY A 217 -7.78 -10.28 22.25
C GLY A 217 -8.78 -11.03 21.41
N VAL A 218 -8.34 -11.54 20.27
CA VAL A 218 -9.17 -12.33 19.37
C VAL A 218 -8.77 -13.80 19.48
N ARG A 219 -9.73 -14.70 19.69
CA ARG A 219 -9.49 -16.15 19.72
C ARG A 219 -9.51 -16.72 18.30
N ARG A 220 -8.77 -17.81 18.11
CA ARG A 220 -8.84 -18.60 16.88
C ARG A 220 -9.98 -19.60 17.03
N GLU A 221 -11.01 -19.43 16.23
CA GLU A 221 -12.21 -20.24 16.19
C GLU A 221 -12.32 -21.03 14.87
N HIS A 222 -13.28 -21.95 14.77
CA HIS A 222 -13.55 -22.64 13.51
C HIS A 222 -14.16 -21.67 12.49
N PHE A 223 -15.18 -20.88 12.91
CA PHE A 223 -15.71 -19.78 12.12
C PHE A 223 -16.24 -18.67 13.04
N SER A 224 -15.63 -17.52 12.96
CA SER A 224 -16.08 -16.33 13.72
C SER A 224 -15.80 -15.04 12.94
N VAL A 225 -16.50 -13.98 13.35
CA VAL A 225 -16.33 -12.63 12.79
C VAL A 225 -16.01 -11.67 13.91
N THR A 226 -14.87 -10.96 13.81
CA THR A 226 -14.48 -9.89 14.69
C THR A 226 -14.72 -8.55 14.00
N HIS A 227 -15.42 -7.62 14.66
CA HIS A 227 -15.76 -6.32 14.11
C HIS A 227 -14.62 -5.33 14.41
N ILE A 228 -13.95 -4.82 13.35
CA ILE A 228 -12.78 -3.95 13.48
C ILE A 228 -13.09 -2.48 13.21
N GLY A 229 -14.30 -2.18 12.76
CA GLY A 229 -14.78 -0.83 12.52
C GLY A 229 -16.24 -0.80 12.13
N GLU A 230 -16.94 0.26 12.56
CA GLU A 230 -18.36 0.49 12.30
C GLU A 230 -18.60 1.94 11.82
N GLY A 231 -17.53 2.74 11.71
CA GLY A 231 -17.59 4.10 11.18
C GLY A 231 -17.51 4.12 9.65
N ASP A 232 -17.76 5.30 9.12
CA ASP A 232 -17.47 5.65 7.73
C ASP A 232 -16.16 6.43 7.62
N GLY A 233 -15.82 6.90 6.44
CA GLY A 233 -14.66 7.74 6.20
C GLY A 233 -14.71 9.12 6.86
N TRP A 234 -15.85 9.51 7.43
CA TRP A 234 -16.09 10.83 8.03
C TRP A 234 -16.13 10.82 9.55
N ASP A 235 -16.40 9.68 10.18
CA ASP A 235 -16.53 9.55 11.65
C ASP A 235 -15.19 9.70 12.37
N PRO A 236 -14.94 10.79 13.12
CA PRO A 236 -13.67 11.01 13.79
C PRO A 236 -13.45 10.15 15.04
N ALA A 237 -14.48 9.41 15.48
CA ALA A 237 -14.47 8.66 16.74
C ALA A 237 -14.20 7.15 16.55
N ARG A 238 -14.34 6.64 15.33
CA ARG A 238 -14.31 5.19 15.06
C ARG A 238 -13.52 4.85 13.80
N PRO A 239 -12.91 3.66 13.74
CA PRO A 239 -12.35 3.11 12.49
C PRO A 239 -13.46 2.87 11.47
N CYS A 240 -13.08 2.89 10.20
CA CYS A 240 -13.98 2.59 9.10
C CYS A 240 -14.48 1.15 9.14
N MET A 241 -15.62 0.89 8.49
CA MET A 241 -16.23 -0.42 8.42
C MET A 241 -15.26 -1.48 7.93
N GLY A 242 -15.18 -2.59 8.65
CA GLY A 242 -14.35 -3.73 8.30
C GLY A 242 -14.58 -4.89 9.26
N SER A 243 -14.09 -6.06 8.89
CA SER A 243 -14.21 -7.27 9.70
C SER A 243 -12.96 -8.15 9.58
N ILE A 244 -12.69 -8.97 10.61
CA ILE A 244 -11.76 -10.09 10.51
C ILE A 244 -12.57 -11.37 10.60
N ILE A 245 -12.45 -12.21 9.60
CA ILE A 245 -12.98 -13.58 9.61
C ILE A 245 -11.89 -14.49 10.15
N CYS A 246 -12.24 -15.28 11.17
CA CYS A 246 -11.43 -16.44 11.55
C CYS A 246 -12.08 -17.69 10.94
N HIS A 247 -11.30 -18.44 10.15
CA HIS A 247 -11.74 -19.74 9.62
C HIS A 247 -10.63 -20.77 9.86
N LYS A 248 -10.98 -21.84 10.57
CA LYS A 248 -10.03 -22.89 11.00
C LYS A 248 -8.74 -22.31 11.58
N GLY A 249 -8.88 -21.29 12.42
CA GLY A 249 -7.76 -20.61 13.05
C GLY A 249 -6.97 -19.63 12.17
N LEU A 250 -7.28 -19.49 10.89
CA LEU A 250 -6.65 -18.52 9.98
C LEU A 250 -7.46 -17.22 9.97
N PHE A 251 -6.79 -16.08 9.92
CA PHE A 251 -7.43 -14.76 9.90
C PHE A 251 -7.43 -14.17 8.50
N TYR A 252 -8.60 -13.68 8.08
CA TYR A 252 -8.82 -12.97 6.81
C TYR A 252 -9.44 -11.61 7.09
N LEU A 253 -8.91 -10.55 6.50
CA LEU A 253 -9.55 -9.24 6.50
C LEU A 253 -10.72 -9.20 5.51
N VAL A 254 -11.77 -8.48 5.85
CA VAL A 254 -12.74 -7.95 4.89
C VAL A 254 -12.59 -6.44 4.94
N ASP A 255 -12.03 -5.89 3.86
CA ASP A 255 -11.59 -4.53 3.69
C ASP A 255 -10.44 -4.07 4.60
N ALA A 256 -9.75 -3.04 4.18
CA ALA A 256 -8.68 -2.39 4.92
C ALA A 256 -8.81 -0.87 4.83
N GLY A 257 -9.57 -0.30 5.74
CA GLY A 257 -9.67 1.15 5.90
C GLY A 257 -8.39 1.79 6.47
N PRO A 258 -8.37 3.12 6.60
CA PRO A 258 -7.26 3.87 7.16
C PRO A 258 -6.77 3.30 8.49
N HIS A 259 -5.46 3.31 8.71
CA HIS A 259 -4.84 2.83 9.96
C HIS A 259 -5.17 1.38 10.34
N ILE A 260 -5.37 0.50 9.36
CA ILE A 260 -5.69 -0.92 9.63
C ILE A 260 -4.67 -1.60 10.56
N THR A 261 -3.39 -1.29 10.42
CA THR A 261 -2.33 -1.84 11.29
C THR A 261 -2.50 -1.43 12.75
N PHE A 262 -3.00 -0.22 13.02
CA PHE A 262 -3.34 0.24 14.37
C PHE A 262 -4.50 -0.56 14.97
N SER A 263 -5.50 -0.90 14.15
CA SER A 263 -6.62 -1.76 14.56
C SER A 263 -6.16 -3.19 14.85
N LEU A 264 -5.29 -3.75 14.00
CA LEU A 264 -4.70 -5.07 14.21
C LEU A 264 -3.86 -5.12 15.49
N ASP A 265 -2.99 -4.13 15.70
CA ASP A 265 -2.17 -4.02 16.90
C ASP A 265 -3.03 -3.99 18.19
N ALA A 266 -4.15 -3.25 18.17
CA ALA A 266 -5.08 -3.20 19.31
C ALA A 266 -5.77 -4.54 19.59
N LEU A 267 -5.92 -5.39 18.56
CA LEU A 267 -6.45 -6.76 18.69
C LEU A 267 -5.36 -7.80 19.01
N GLY A 268 -4.09 -7.39 19.08
CA GLY A 268 -2.98 -8.30 19.28
C GLY A 268 -2.68 -9.20 18.06
N ILE A 269 -3.01 -8.74 16.86
CA ILE A 269 -2.80 -9.45 15.59
C ILE A 269 -1.70 -8.72 14.82
N GLY A 270 -0.65 -9.43 14.43
CA GLY A 270 0.36 -8.90 13.51
C GLY A 270 -0.16 -8.91 12.06
N ALA A 271 0.31 -8.00 11.22
CA ALA A 271 -0.02 -8.05 9.80
C ALA A 271 0.42 -9.37 9.14
N ALA A 272 1.48 -10.00 9.64
CA ALA A 272 1.94 -11.31 9.19
C ALA A 272 1.01 -12.48 9.59
N ASP A 273 0.12 -12.29 10.58
CA ASP A 273 -0.87 -13.30 10.99
C ASP A 273 -2.10 -13.33 10.06
N ILE A 274 -2.26 -12.31 9.21
CA ILE A 274 -3.37 -12.24 8.25
C ILE A 274 -3.05 -13.08 7.03
N GLU A 275 -3.88 -14.08 6.76
CA GLU A 275 -3.72 -14.97 5.60
C GLU A 275 -4.04 -14.28 4.28
N GLY A 276 -5.10 -13.47 4.29
CA GLY A 276 -5.52 -12.76 3.09
C GLY A 276 -6.53 -11.66 3.38
N ILE A 277 -6.85 -10.90 2.35
CA ILE A 277 -7.86 -9.84 2.38
C ILE A 277 -8.91 -10.07 1.30
N PHE A 278 -10.18 -10.01 1.67
CA PHE A 278 -11.33 -9.87 0.78
C PHE A 278 -11.61 -8.38 0.61
N HIS A 279 -11.49 -7.87 -0.59
CA HIS A 279 -11.61 -6.45 -0.86
C HIS A 279 -12.90 -6.14 -1.61
N SER A 280 -13.76 -5.31 -0.99
CA SER A 280 -15.07 -4.99 -1.52
C SER A 280 -15.01 -3.96 -2.64
N HIS A 281 -14.31 -2.85 -2.44
CA HIS A 281 -14.17 -1.77 -3.41
C HIS A 281 -13.05 -0.78 -3.04
N ALA A 282 -12.77 0.18 -3.91
CA ALA A 282 -11.58 1.01 -3.83
C ALA A 282 -11.80 2.43 -3.25
N HIS A 283 -12.87 2.73 -2.49
CA HIS A 283 -12.93 3.97 -1.70
C HIS A 283 -11.95 3.92 -0.53
N ASP A 284 -11.39 5.05 -0.13
CA ASP A 284 -10.31 5.11 0.87
C ASP A 284 -10.70 4.54 2.23
N ASP A 285 -11.95 4.60 2.62
CA ASP A 285 -12.44 4.01 3.89
C ASP A 285 -12.45 2.48 3.88
N HIS A 286 -12.34 1.85 2.70
CA HIS A 286 -12.17 0.39 2.52
C HIS A 286 -10.79 0.01 1.96
N PHE A 287 -10.09 0.97 1.33
CA PHE A 287 -8.86 0.76 0.57
C PHE A 287 -7.60 1.30 1.22
N ALA A 288 -7.66 2.46 1.94
CA ALA A 288 -6.45 3.19 2.33
C ALA A 288 -5.48 2.36 3.19
N GLY A 289 -5.96 1.35 3.92
CA GLY A 289 -5.14 0.41 4.67
C GLY A 289 -4.27 -0.51 3.79
N LEU A 290 -4.68 -0.79 2.54
CA LEU A 290 -3.83 -1.53 1.59
C LEU A 290 -2.48 -0.85 1.41
N THR A 291 -2.43 0.48 1.48
CA THR A 291 -1.19 1.25 1.40
C THR A 291 -0.19 0.91 2.52
N SER A 292 -0.68 0.51 3.68
CA SER A 292 0.16 -0.01 4.77
C SER A 292 0.53 -1.48 4.55
N LEU A 293 -0.37 -2.28 3.97
CA LEU A 293 -0.19 -3.71 3.73
C LEU A 293 0.78 -4.01 2.58
N VAL A 294 1.01 -3.09 1.63
CA VAL A 294 2.10 -3.21 0.63
C VAL A 294 3.49 -3.23 1.28
N ARG A 295 3.60 -2.85 2.54
CA ARG A 295 4.82 -2.93 3.35
C ARG A 295 4.73 -4.03 4.40
N SER A 296 3.92 -5.04 4.18
CA SER A 296 3.83 -6.21 5.07
C SER A 296 5.10 -7.06 4.99
N GLU A 297 5.28 -7.87 6.03
CA GLU A 297 6.43 -8.77 6.16
C GLU A 297 6.30 -10.06 5.34
N ARG A 298 5.12 -10.34 4.82
CA ARG A 298 4.87 -11.42 3.85
C ARG A 298 3.85 -10.98 2.83
N ARG A 299 3.91 -11.57 1.65
CA ARG A 299 2.92 -11.35 0.59
C ARG A 299 1.58 -11.97 1.00
N MET A 300 0.58 -11.11 1.17
CA MET A 300 -0.76 -11.48 1.62
C MET A 300 -1.61 -11.92 0.42
N LYS A 301 -2.46 -12.94 0.58
CA LYS A 301 -3.46 -13.30 -0.43
C LYS A 301 -4.47 -12.16 -0.60
N TYR A 302 -4.77 -11.81 -1.84
CA TYR A 302 -5.71 -10.76 -2.20
C TYR A 302 -6.87 -11.34 -2.99
N PHE A 303 -8.04 -11.37 -2.38
CA PHE A 303 -9.26 -11.94 -2.94
C PHE A 303 -10.22 -10.82 -3.33
N ALA A 304 -10.57 -10.73 -4.61
CA ALA A 304 -11.56 -9.77 -5.12
C ALA A 304 -12.17 -10.26 -6.42
N ALA A 305 -13.32 -9.72 -6.79
CA ALA A 305 -13.81 -9.83 -8.15
C ALA A 305 -12.84 -9.13 -9.11
N PRO A 306 -12.63 -9.62 -10.35
CA PRO A 306 -11.64 -9.06 -11.28
C PRO A 306 -11.79 -7.57 -11.54
N TYR A 307 -13.01 -7.04 -11.56
CA TYR A 307 -13.28 -5.62 -11.76
C TYR A 307 -12.89 -4.76 -10.54
N VAL A 308 -13.06 -5.28 -9.32
CA VAL A 308 -12.58 -4.61 -8.09
C VAL A 308 -11.05 -4.60 -8.07
N ARG A 309 -10.43 -5.75 -8.37
CA ARG A 309 -8.97 -5.86 -8.47
C ARG A 309 -8.41 -4.86 -9.48
N ALA A 310 -9.00 -4.77 -10.67
CA ALA A 310 -8.54 -3.85 -11.72
C ALA A 310 -8.56 -2.39 -11.24
N THR A 311 -9.63 -1.97 -10.53
CA THR A 311 -9.70 -0.63 -9.92
C THR A 311 -8.64 -0.43 -8.85
N ALA A 312 -8.47 -1.41 -7.95
CA ALA A 312 -7.47 -1.34 -6.88
C ALA A 312 -6.03 -1.28 -7.44
N GLN A 313 -5.73 -2.04 -8.50
CA GLN A 313 -4.43 -2.01 -9.20
C GLN A 313 -4.15 -0.64 -9.80
N LYS A 314 -5.12 -0.06 -10.52
CA LYS A 314 -4.99 1.28 -11.11
C LYS A 314 -4.82 2.35 -10.04
N LYS A 315 -5.61 2.31 -8.97
CA LYS A 315 -5.55 3.28 -7.87
C LYS A 315 -4.23 3.20 -7.11
N LEU A 316 -3.80 1.99 -6.74
CA LEU A 316 -2.53 1.78 -6.05
C LEU A 316 -1.34 2.11 -6.97
N GLY A 317 -1.42 1.75 -8.25
CA GLY A 317 -0.43 2.08 -9.28
C GLY A 317 -0.25 3.58 -9.44
N ALA A 318 -1.33 4.36 -9.46
CA ALA A 318 -1.30 5.81 -9.50
C ALA A 318 -0.56 6.40 -8.28
N LEU A 319 -0.89 5.92 -7.08
CA LEU A 319 -0.27 6.37 -5.83
C LEU A 319 1.23 6.04 -5.75
N MET A 320 1.59 4.83 -6.13
CA MET A 320 2.95 4.27 -6.04
C MET A 320 3.78 4.49 -7.31
N ARG A 321 3.17 4.99 -8.38
CA ARG A 321 3.80 5.24 -9.68
C ARG A 321 4.43 3.99 -10.30
N PHE A 322 3.71 2.90 -10.23
CA PHE A 322 4.11 1.65 -10.86
C PHE A 322 3.01 1.11 -11.81
N ASP A 323 3.42 0.23 -12.70
CA ASP A 323 2.52 -0.47 -13.61
C ASP A 323 1.62 -1.47 -12.86
N GLU A 324 0.43 -1.69 -13.38
CA GLU A 324 -0.58 -2.55 -12.76
C GLU A 324 -0.09 -3.99 -12.48
N ASP A 325 0.80 -4.53 -13.28
CA ASP A 325 1.40 -5.87 -13.11
C ASP A 325 2.28 -5.98 -11.86
N ARG A 326 2.81 -4.88 -11.35
CA ARG A 326 3.59 -4.87 -10.11
C ARG A 326 2.76 -5.09 -8.85
N PHE A 327 1.44 -4.96 -8.92
CA PHE A 327 0.55 -5.27 -7.81
C PHE A 327 0.78 -6.69 -7.27
N ALA A 328 1.02 -7.66 -8.16
CA ALA A 328 1.32 -9.04 -7.80
C ALA A 328 2.66 -9.25 -7.04
N ARG A 329 3.53 -8.25 -6.98
CA ARG A 329 4.74 -8.29 -6.14
C ARG A 329 4.42 -8.08 -4.66
N TYR A 330 3.34 -7.36 -4.36
CA TYR A 330 2.92 -7.02 -3.00
C TYR A 330 1.84 -7.97 -2.48
N PHE A 331 0.99 -8.47 -3.37
CA PHE A 331 -0.12 -9.35 -3.05
C PHE A 331 -0.10 -10.63 -3.89
N GLU A 332 -0.52 -11.73 -3.29
CA GLU A 332 -0.82 -12.96 -4.02
C GLU A 332 -2.26 -12.89 -4.52
N VAL A 333 -2.43 -12.64 -5.81
CA VAL A 333 -3.74 -12.33 -6.39
C VAL A 333 -4.55 -13.60 -6.64
N HIS A 334 -5.77 -13.61 -6.13
CA HIS A 334 -6.77 -14.66 -6.33
C HIS A 334 -8.09 -14.04 -6.78
N ASP A 335 -8.40 -14.15 -8.06
CA ASP A 335 -9.66 -13.66 -8.61
C ASP A 335 -10.82 -14.54 -8.18
N LEU A 336 -11.89 -13.93 -7.67
CA LEU A 336 -13.13 -14.59 -7.32
C LEU A 336 -14.11 -14.51 -8.48
N VAL A 337 -14.79 -15.62 -8.78
CA VAL A 337 -15.85 -15.67 -9.80
C VAL A 337 -17.12 -15.03 -9.22
N PRO A 338 -17.56 -13.86 -9.77
CA PRO A 338 -18.77 -13.20 -9.26
C PRO A 338 -20.03 -14.05 -9.39
N GLY A 339 -20.86 -14.05 -8.34
CA GLY A 339 -22.11 -14.79 -8.30
C GLY A 339 -21.97 -16.28 -7.94
N GLU A 340 -20.77 -16.84 -7.96
CA GLU A 340 -20.50 -18.24 -7.66
C GLU A 340 -19.85 -18.42 -6.28
N TRP A 341 -19.99 -19.62 -5.69
CA TRP A 341 -19.30 -20.02 -4.49
C TRP A 341 -17.86 -20.44 -4.81
N ASN A 342 -16.89 -19.65 -4.35
CA ASN A 342 -15.47 -19.90 -4.51
C ASN A 342 -14.95 -20.60 -3.24
N SER A 343 -14.17 -21.66 -3.37
CA SER A 343 -13.58 -22.38 -2.23
C SER A 343 -12.22 -21.78 -1.86
N ILE A 344 -12.09 -21.29 -0.63
CA ILE A 344 -10.87 -20.68 -0.09
C ILE A 344 -10.51 -21.39 1.23
N ASP A 345 -9.49 -22.21 1.22
CA ASP A 345 -9.01 -22.97 2.37
C ASP A 345 -10.14 -23.74 3.11
N GLY A 346 -11.17 -24.17 2.34
CA GLY A 346 -12.34 -24.89 2.83
C GLY A 346 -13.47 -23.98 3.35
N MET A 347 -13.34 -22.68 3.30
CA MET A 347 -14.42 -21.71 3.38
C MET A 347 -14.97 -21.44 1.98
N GLU A 348 -16.26 -21.25 1.86
CA GLU A 348 -16.88 -20.88 0.60
C GLU A 348 -17.25 -19.39 0.62
N VAL A 349 -16.88 -18.68 -0.46
CA VAL A 349 -17.08 -17.24 -0.57
C VAL A 349 -17.80 -16.92 -1.87
N ARG A 350 -18.92 -16.18 -1.79
CA ARG A 350 -19.69 -15.75 -2.95
C ARG A 350 -19.71 -14.22 -3.04
N PRO A 351 -18.95 -13.63 -3.98
CA PRO A 351 -18.98 -12.20 -4.27
C PRO A 351 -20.17 -11.85 -5.14
N LEU A 352 -20.88 -10.76 -4.84
CA LEU A 352 -21.98 -10.24 -5.67
C LEU A 352 -21.71 -8.77 -5.99
N TYR A 353 -21.94 -8.37 -7.25
CA TYR A 353 -21.84 -6.98 -7.66
C TYR A 353 -22.87 -6.12 -6.92
N SER A 354 -22.42 -4.97 -6.41
CA SER A 354 -23.25 -3.90 -5.84
C SER A 354 -23.26 -2.69 -6.77
N PRO A 355 -24.45 -2.14 -7.11
CA PRO A 355 -24.55 -0.89 -7.89
C PRO A 355 -24.05 0.30 -7.08
N HIS A 356 -22.81 0.75 -7.35
CA HIS A 356 -22.13 1.80 -6.60
C HIS A 356 -21.27 2.64 -7.59
N PRO A 357 -20.84 3.88 -7.26
CA PRO A 357 -20.02 4.72 -8.14
C PRO A 357 -18.75 4.07 -8.66
N VAL A 358 -18.09 3.28 -7.83
CA VAL A 358 -16.92 2.46 -8.19
C VAL A 358 -17.29 0.99 -8.19
N GLU A 359 -16.47 0.14 -8.79
CA GLU A 359 -16.69 -1.30 -8.82
C GLU A 359 -16.74 -1.84 -7.40
N THR A 360 -17.90 -2.34 -6.98
CA THR A 360 -18.15 -2.80 -5.61
C THR A 360 -18.68 -4.21 -5.58
N THR A 361 -18.25 -4.95 -4.57
CA THR A 361 -18.66 -6.33 -4.30
C THR A 361 -19.12 -6.45 -2.85
N VAL A 362 -20.28 -7.09 -2.62
CA VAL A 362 -20.68 -7.59 -1.30
C VAL A 362 -20.32 -9.07 -1.21
N PHE A 363 -20.09 -9.58 0.00
CA PHE A 363 -19.62 -10.93 0.22
C PHE A 363 -20.55 -11.76 1.08
N PHE A 364 -20.75 -13.01 0.68
CA PHE A 364 -21.34 -14.05 1.51
C PHE A 364 -20.27 -15.11 1.79
N PHE A 365 -20.04 -15.38 3.07
CA PHE A 365 -19.09 -16.38 3.55
C PHE A 365 -19.83 -17.52 4.18
N ARG A 366 -19.46 -18.76 3.86
CA ARG A 366 -20.06 -19.96 4.39
C ARG A 366 -19.00 -20.95 4.86
N ALA A 367 -19.17 -21.48 6.08
CA ALA A 367 -18.27 -22.48 6.64
C ALA A 367 -19.08 -23.67 7.18
N HIS A 368 -18.42 -24.82 7.24
CA HIS A 368 -19.02 -26.09 7.62
C HIS A 368 -18.24 -26.75 8.76
N ALA A 369 -18.96 -27.29 9.75
CA ALA A 369 -18.41 -28.16 10.78
C ALA A 369 -19.29 -29.43 10.91
N GLY A 370 -18.84 -30.54 10.34
CA GLY A 370 -19.70 -31.74 10.19
C GLY A 370 -20.93 -31.44 9.35
N ALA A 371 -22.11 -31.61 9.93
CA ALA A 371 -23.40 -31.31 9.28
C ALA A 371 -23.87 -29.86 9.47
N GLU A 372 -23.22 -29.08 10.33
CA GLU A 372 -23.59 -27.70 10.62
C GLU A 372 -23.01 -26.76 9.59
N THR A 373 -23.82 -25.82 9.10
CA THR A 373 -23.44 -24.79 8.16
C THR A 373 -23.79 -23.42 8.73
N ARG A 374 -22.87 -22.48 8.69
CA ARG A 374 -23.08 -21.08 9.11
C ARG A 374 -22.67 -20.12 8.02
N THR A 375 -23.42 -19.04 7.90
CA THR A 375 -23.22 -18.03 6.86
C THR A 375 -23.10 -16.64 7.45
N TYR A 376 -22.11 -15.89 7.00
CA TYR A 376 -21.94 -14.47 7.26
C TYR A 376 -22.10 -13.66 5.97
N ALA A 377 -22.92 -12.61 5.98
CA ALA A 377 -23.01 -11.64 4.88
C ALA A 377 -22.37 -10.32 5.29
N HIS A 378 -21.39 -9.86 4.51
CA HIS A 378 -20.79 -8.52 4.62
C HIS A 378 -21.30 -7.69 3.46
N LEU A 379 -22.33 -6.90 3.74
CA LEU A 379 -22.88 -5.96 2.78
C LEU A 379 -22.14 -4.63 2.96
N ALA A 380 -21.03 -4.50 2.22
CA ALA A 380 -20.29 -3.26 2.10
C ALA A 380 -21.17 -2.18 1.44
N ASP A 381 -20.62 -1.16 0.84
CA ASP A 381 -21.39 -0.05 0.30
C ASP A 381 -22.47 -0.49 -0.69
N ILE A 382 -23.72 -0.31 -0.31
CA ILE A 382 -24.90 -0.64 -1.10
C ILE A 382 -25.85 0.55 -1.15
N PRO A 383 -26.45 0.90 -2.29
CA PRO A 383 -27.44 1.97 -2.35
C PRO A 383 -28.75 1.54 -1.67
N SER A 384 -29.51 2.49 -1.15
CA SER A 384 -30.85 2.22 -0.63
C SER A 384 -31.77 1.66 -1.70
N PHE A 385 -32.83 0.92 -1.28
CA PHE A 385 -33.78 0.37 -2.24
C PHE A 385 -34.55 1.45 -2.99
N ASP A 386 -34.73 2.63 -2.41
CA ASP A 386 -35.25 3.82 -3.11
C ASP A 386 -34.31 4.29 -4.23
N VAL A 387 -33.00 4.35 -3.97
CA VAL A 387 -31.99 4.68 -4.99
C VAL A 387 -31.91 3.59 -6.06
N LEU A 388 -32.00 2.31 -5.70
CA LEU A 388 -32.08 1.22 -6.65
C LEU A 388 -33.31 1.35 -7.57
N GLY A 389 -34.47 1.78 -7.02
CA GLY A 389 -35.65 2.10 -7.82
C GLY A 389 -35.37 3.22 -8.82
N LYS A 390 -34.78 4.33 -8.38
CA LYS A 390 -34.41 5.45 -9.25
C LYS A 390 -33.39 5.11 -10.33
N LEU A 391 -32.46 4.17 -10.04
CA LEU A 391 -31.52 3.65 -11.04
C LEU A 391 -32.23 2.83 -12.13
N ALA A 392 -33.31 2.15 -11.78
CA ALA A 392 -34.09 1.34 -12.70
C ALA A 392 -35.16 2.19 -13.48
N GLU A 393 -35.49 3.40 -13.03
CA GLU A 393 -36.40 4.29 -13.73
C GLU A 393 -35.84 4.66 -15.11
N GLU A 394 -36.66 4.46 -16.15
CA GLU A 394 -36.31 4.81 -17.50
C GLU A 394 -36.23 6.33 -17.66
N ARG A 395 -35.10 6.83 -18.08
CA ARG A 395 -34.91 8.18 -18.63
C ARG A 395 -34.43 8.01 -20.08
N ASP A 396 -35.11 8.59 -21.02
CA ASP A 396 -34.78 8.50 -22.46
C ASP A 396 -34.79 7.04 -23.03
N GLY A 397 -35.64 6.17 -22.49
CA GLY A 397 -35.89 4.82 -22.99
C GLY A 397 -35.00 3.70 -22.41
N THR A 398 -34.10 4.01 -21.47
CA THR A 398 -33.31 2.97 -20.75
C THR A 398 -32.96 3.41 -19.32
N GLY A 399 -33.23 2.55 -18.33
CA GLY A 399 -32.73 2.73 -16.97
C GLY A 399 -31.23 2.57 -16.88
N ALA A 400 -30.59 3.14 -15.86
CA ALA A 400 -29.18 2.90 -15.57
C ALA A 400 -28.97 1.44 -15.17
N LEU A 401 -29.90 0.88 -14.40
CA LEU A 401 -29.94 -0.51 -13.97
C LEU A 401 -31.19 -1.18 -14.56
N THR A 402 -31.10 -2.45 -14.98
CA THR A 402 -32.28 -3.18 -15.43
C THR A 402 -33.14 -3.57 -14.22
N GLU A 403 -34.48 -3.65 -14.42
CA GLU A 403 -35.39 -4.10 -13.36
C GLU A 403 -35.06 -5.51 -12.86
N LEU A 404 -34.58 -6.39 -13.77
CA LEU A 404 -34.15 -7.74 -13.41
C LEU A 404 -32.93 -7.71 -12.48
N SER A 405 -31.91 -6.90 -12.80
CA SER A 405 -30.71 -6.72 -11.98
C SER A 405 -31.06 -6.11 -10.62
N ARG A 406 -31.95 -5.10 -10.59
CA ARG A 406 -32.47 -4.48 -9.36
C ARG A 406 -33.15 -5.51 -8.44
N ALA A 407 -34.10 -6.26 -8.99
CA ALA A 407 -34.86 -7.25 -8.23
C ALA A 407 -33.95 -8.40 -7.75
N ALA A 408 -32.98 -8.82 -8.57
CA ALA A 408 -32.03 -9.85 -8.20
C ALA A 408 -31.13 -9.37 -7.05
N PHE A 409 -30.57 -8.17 -7.11
CA PHE A 409 -29.75 -7.61 -6.06
C PHE A 409 -30.53 -7.46 -4.74
N ALA A 410 -31.74 -6.85 -4.77
CA ALA A 410 -32.56 -6.66 -3.57
C ALA A 410 -32.90 -8.00 -2.90
N ARG A 411 -33.24 -9.04 -3.69
CA ARG A 411 -33.50 -10.39 -3.17
C ARG A 411 -32.28 -10.99 -2.47
N GLU A 412 -31.09 -10.87 -3.07
CA GLU A 412 -29.86 -11.40 -2.50
C GLU A 412 -29.45 -10.62 -1.24
N ALA A 413 -29.57 -9.30 -1.24
CA ALA A 413 -29.27 -8.46 -0.09
C ALA A 413 -30.15 -8.81 1.13
N LEU A 414 -31.43 -9.14 0.90
CA LEU A 414 -32.39 -9.57 1.93
C LEU A 414 -32.36 -11.07 2.25
N ALA A 415 -31.51 -11.86 1.58
CA ALA A 415 -31.42 -13.29 1.87
C ALA A 415 -31.01 -13.52 3.33
N ALA A 416 -31.80 -14.33 4.06
CA ALA A 416 -31.54 -14.60 5.47
C ALA A 416 -30.25 -15.42 5.67
N VAL A 417 -29.44 -15.01 6.64
CA VAL A 417 -28.17 -15.64 7.02
C VAL A 417 -28.04 -15.66 8.55
N ASN A 418 -27.01 -16.33 9.07
CA ASN A 418 -26.81 -16.35 10.53
C ASN A 418 -26.33 -14.99 11.06
N LEU A 419 -25.42 -14.34 10.33
CA LEU A 419 -24.91 -13.00 10.69
C LEU A 419 -24.88 -12.12 9.44
N LYS A 420 -25.45 -10.94 9.53
CA LYS A 420 -25.42 -9.95 8.46
C LYS A 420 -24.90 -8.61 8.98
N LYS A 421 -23.86 -8.05 8.36
CA LYS A 421 -23.34 -6.71 8.59
C LYS A 421 -23.70 -5.82 7.40
N ILE A 422 -24.32 -4.67 7.66
CA ILE A 422 -24.96 -3.83 6.64
C ILE A 422 -24.41 -2.42 6.73
N ASP A 423 -24.03 -1.85 5.58
CA ASP A 423 -23.83 -0.43 5.40
C ASP A 423 -25.16 0.33 5.52
N VAL A 424 -25.22 1.32 6.41
CA VAL A 424 -26.41 2.16 6.60
C VAL A 424 -26.06 3.65 6.68
N GLY A 425 -25.04 4.08 5.92
CA GLY A 425 -24.59 5.47 5.86
C GLY A 425 -25.60 6.47 5.26
N GLY A 426 -26.61 5.97 4.52
CA GLY A 426 -27.65 6.79 3.90
C GLY A 426 -27.16 7.60 2.69
N GLY A 427 -27.99 8.55 2.25
CA GLY A 427 -27.67 9.37 1.08
C GLY A 427 -27.87 8.66 -0.26
N LEU A 428 -27.01 8.95 -1.23
CA LEU A 428 -27.13 8.40 -2.59
C LEU A 428 -26.42 7.06 -2.77
N ILE A 429 -25.35 6.83 -2.01
CA ILE A 429 -24.43 5.68 -2.24
C ILE A 429 -24.49 4.64 -1.13
N HIS A 430 -25.17 4.93 -0.03
CA HIS A 430 -25.34 4.02 1.10
C HIS A 430 -26.82 3.72 1.35
N CYS A 431 -27.13 2.58 1.97
CA CYS A 431 -28.50 2.21 2.21
C CYS A 431 -29.08 2.88 3.47
N ASN A 432 -30.39 2.74 3.65
CA ASN A 432 -31.08 3.14 4.85
C ASN A 432 -31.35 1.91 5.72
N ALA A 433 -31.17 2.05 7.02
CA ALA A 433 -31.42 0.96 7.96
C ALA A 433 -32.83 0.36 7.81
N ILE A 434 -33.84 1.18 7.49
CA ILE A 434 -35.24 0.74 7.30
C ILE A 434 -35.41 -0.24 6.14
N ASP A 435 -34.53 -0.24 5.16
CA ASP A 435 -34.58 -1.15 4.02
C ASP A 435 -34.46 -2.62 4.47
N PHE A 436 -33.91 -2.86 5.67
CA PHE A 436 -33.74 -4.19 6.27
C PHE A 436 -34.69 -4.48 7.45
N ALA A 437 -35.78 -3.71 7.60
CA ALA A 437 -36.73 -3.93 8.68
C ALA A 437 -37.42 -5.32 8.65
N SER A 438 -37.48 -5.94 7.47
CA SER A 438 -38.05 -7.28 7.25
C SER A 438 -36.97 -8.36 7.05
N ASP A 439 -35.71 -8.08 7.34
CA ASP A 439 -34.63 -9.05 7.19
C ASP A 439 -34.80 -10.22 8.17
N GLY A 440 -34.74 -11.46 7.66
CA GLY A 440 -34.96 -12.67 8.43
C GLY A 440 -33.68 -13.31 8.98
N SER A 441 -32.54 -12.63 8.95
CA SER A 441 -31.28 -13.12 9.49
C SER A 441 -31.31 -13.27 11.02
N GLU A 442 -30.56 -14.22 11.56
CA GLU A 442 -30.51 -14.48 13.02
C GLU A 442 -29.95 -13.26 13.78
N LYS A 443 -28.97 -12.60 13.23
CA LYS A 443 -28.39 -11.34 13.76
C LYS A 443 -28.07 -10.37 12.63
N VAL A 444 -28.54 -9.12 12.79
CA VAL A 444 -28.29 -8.02 11.86
C VAL A 444 -27.49 -6.94 12.57
N LEU A 445 -26.35 -6.55 12.00
CA LEU A 445 -25.48 -5.49 12.48
C LEU A 445 -25.53 -4.29 11.53
N LEU A 446 -25.88 -3.12 12.08
CA LEU A 446 -25.84 -1.85 11.38
C LEU A 446 -24.47 -1.21 11.54
N SER A 447 -23.87 -0.79 10.44
CA SER A 447 -22.50 -0.26 10.36
C SER A 447 -22.46 0.95 9.43
N HIS A 448 -21.29 1.53 9.23
CA HIS A 448 -21.02 2.60 8.29
C HIS A 448 -21.74 3.91 8.59
N GLY A 449 -21.37 4.51 9.73
CA GLY A 449 -21.82 5.87 10.10
C GLY A 449 -22.95 5.92 11.16
N ILE A 450 -23.62 4.81 11.45
CA ILE A 450 -24.65 4.79 12.49
C ILE A 450 -24.04 4.54 13.88
N SER A 451 -24.49 5.27 14.90
CA SER A 451 -24.01 5.12 16.29
C SER A 451 -25.04 4.47 17.21
N SER A 452 -26.30 4.37 16.77
CA SER A 452 -27.40 3.77 17.55
C SER A 452 -28.47 3.20 16.63
N VAL A 453 -29.13 2.15 17.10
CA VAL A 453 -30.21 1.51 16.32
C VAL A 453 -31.43 2.41 16.29
N PRO A 454 -31.98 2.77 15.10
CA PRO A 454 -33.23 3.52 14.98
C PRO A 454 -34.42 2.79 15.64
N ASP A 455 -35.37 3.55 16.19
CA ASP A 455 -36.54 2.99 16.91
C ASP A 455 -37.30 1.90 16.16
N PRO A 456 -37.57 2.01 14.83
CA PRO A 456 -38.27 0.98 14.09
C PRO A 456 -37.54 -0.36 14.00
N LEU A 457 -36.22 -0.37 14.24
CA LEU A 457 -35.36 -1.55 14.12
C LEU A 457 -34.92 -2.13 15.46
N LYS A 458 -35.35 -1.52 16.58
CA LYS A 458 -35.09 -2.06 17.91
C LYS A 458 -35.70 -3.46 18.04
N GLY A 459 -34.84 -4.45 18.35
CA GLY A 459 -35.24 -5.87 18.40
C GLY A 459 -35.03 -6.65 17.10
N VAL A 460 -34.77 -5.97 15.96
CA VAL A 460 -34.44 -6.61 14.68
C VAL A 460 -32.93 -6.50 14.39
N ALA A 461 -32.34 -5.36 14.69
CA ALA A 461 -30.93 -5.08 14.43
C ALA A 461 -30.20 -4.60 15.69
N THR A 462 -28.87 -4.63 15.65
CA THR A 462 -27.97 -4.15 16.69
C THR A 462 -26.77 -3.44 16.06
N THR A 463 -25.88 -2.90 16.88
CA THR A 463 -24.56 -2.38 16.48
C THR A 463 -23.47 -3.19 17.16
N ALA A 464 -22.27 -3.20 16.62
CA ALA A 464 -21.11 -3.79 17.25
C ALA A 464 -20.15 -2.70 17.76
N SER A 465 -19.26 -3.08 18.68
CA SER A 465 -18.14 -2.27 19.12
C SER A 465 -16.84 -2.84 18.57
N PHE A 466 -15.78 -2.01 18.54
CA PHE A 466 -14.46 -2.48 18.14
C PHE A 466 -14.02 -3.68 18.97
N GLY A 467 -13.66 -4.78 18.29
CA GLY A 467 -13.19 -6.03 18.90
C GLY A 467 -14.29 -6.96 19.41
N ASP A 468 -15.58 -6.63 19.22
CA ASP A 468 -16.66 -7.59 19.48
C ASP A 468 -16.57 -8.77 18.50
N VAL A 469 -16.88 -9.97 18.98
CA VAL A 469 -16.72 -11.22 18.23
C VAL A 469 -18.03 -11.97 18.18
N ASP A 470 -18.47 -12.32 16.99
CA ASP A 470 -19.55 -13.25 16.74
C ASP A 470 -18.98 -14.63 16.38
N VAL A 471 -19.10 -15.60 17.28
CA VAL A 471 -18.66 -16.98 17.06
C VAL A 471 -19.82 -17.75 16.39
N LEU A 472 -19.66 -18.10 15.12
CA LEU A 472 -20.66 -18.81 14.34
C LEU A 472 -20.48 -20.33 14.44
N LEU A 473 -19.24 -20.81 14.40
CA LEU A 473 -18.88 -22.20 14.66
C LEU A 473 -17.69 -22.19 15.64
N PRO A 474 -17.88 -22.68 16.88
CA PRO A 474 -16.79 -22.69 17.85
C PRO A 474 -15.68 -23.66 17.44
N GLY A 475 -14.44 -23.29 17.70
CA GLY A 475 -13.29 -24.18 17.59
C GLY A 475 -13.15 -25.09 18.82
N GLY A 476 -12.51 -26.26 18.61
CA GLY A 476 -12.08 -27.09 19.73
C GLY A 476 -11.07 -26.34 20.60
N ALA A 477 -11.19 -26.47 21.92
CA ALA A 477 -10.28 -25.80 22.84
C ALA A 477 -8.82 -26.17 22.55
N GLY A 478 -8.03 -25.18 22.10
CA GLY A 478 -6.60 -25.35 21.84
C GLY A 478 -6.20 -26.01 20.50
N GLU A 479 -7.14 -26.45 19.68
CA GLU A 479 -6.85 -27.16 18.42
C GLU A 479 -5.94 -26.34 17.49
N TYR A 480 -6.30 -25.11 17.20
CA TYR A 480 -5.53 -24.23 16.31
C TYR A 480 -4.27 -23.64 16.96
N LEU A 481 -4.22 -23.60 18.30
CA LEU A 481 -3.03 -23.16 19.03
C LEU A 481 -1.92 -24.21 18.96
N LEU A 482 -2.26 -25.49 18.97
CA LEU A 482 -1.29 -26.56 18.84
C LEU A 482 -0.59 -26.55 17.48
N ASP A 483 -1.32 -26.34 16.40
CA ASP A 483 -0.74 -26.24 15.06
C ASP A 483 0.12 -24.97 14.90
N THR A 484 -0.32 -23.86 15.50
CA THR A 484 0.50 -22.64 15.59
C THR A 484 1.78 -22.91 16.39
N ALA A 485 1.71 -23.62 17.51
CA ALA A 485 2.87 -23.97 18.31
C ALA A 485 3.87 -24.82 17.53
N ARG A 486 3.40 -25.86 16.84
CA ARG A 486 4.23 -26.77 16.01
C ARG A 486 4.97 -25.98 14.92
N THR A 487 4.24 -25.18 14.17
CA THR A 487 4.79 -24.39 13.07
C THR A 487 5.82 -23.37 13.58
N SER A 488 5.50 -22.67 14.67
CA SER A 488 6.38 -21.67 15.27
C SER A 488 7.66 -22.30 15.83
N LEU A 489 7.56 -23.43 16.54
CA LEU A 489 8.71 -24.14 17.07
C LEU A 489 9.62 -24.68 15.97
N ALA A 490 9.05 -25.22 14.88
CA ALA A 490 9.80 -25.67 13.71
C ALA A 490 10.60 -24.52 13.08
N ALA A 491 10.00 -23.32 13.02
CA ALA A 491 10.63 -22.13 12.49
C ALA A 491 11.69 -21.56 13.44
N CYS A 492 11.44 -21.57 14.76
CA CYS A 492 12.35 -21.00 15.76
C CYS A 492 13.57 -21.87 16.06
N ILE A 493 13.39 -23.19 15.97
CA ILE A 493 14.44 -24.16 16.35
C ILE A 493 14.73 -25.06 15.12
N PRO A 494 15.52 -24.57 14.15
CA PRO A 494 15.83 -25.34 12.97
C PRO A 494 16.61 -26.63 13.31
N GLY A 495 16.26 -27.70 12.60
CA GLY A 495 16.92 -29.01 12.78
C GLY A 495 16.21 -29.98 13.73
N LEU A 496 15.09 -29.58 14.36
CA LEU A 496 14.24 -30.50 15.08
C LEU A 496 13.25 -31.23 14.16
N THR A 497 13.03 -32.49 14.43
CA THR A 497 11.99 -33.30 13.78
C THR A 497 10.60 -33.00 14.39
N ALA A 498 9.52 -33.33 13.65
CA ALA A 498 8.15 -33.18 14.16
C ALA A 498 7.92 -33.95 15.50
N ALA A 499 8.55 -35.15 15.66
CA ALA A 499 8.47 -35.92 16.88
C ALA A 499 9.15 -35.25 18.08
N GLU A 500 10.20 -34.46 17.84
CA GLU A 500 10.93 -33.72 18.89
C GLU A 500 10.21 -32.39 19.25
N ILE A 501 9.47 -31.82 18.32
CA ILE A 501 8.66 -30.61 18.54
C ILE A 501 7.42 -30.93 19.40
N GLU A 502 6.84 -32.10 19.24
CA GLU A 502 5.56 -32.48 19.86
C GLU A 502 5.54 -32.34 21.40
N PRO A 503 6.56 -32.80 22.16
CA PRO A 503 6.59 -32.61 23.62
C PRO A 503 6.61 -31.16 24.06
N MET A 504 7.29 -30.28 23.29
CA MET A 504 7.31 -28.84 23.56
C MET A 504 5.98 -28.15 23.20
N ALA A 505 5.36 -28.57 22.10
CA ALA A 505 4.10 -27.97 21.63
C ALA A 505 2.88 -28.28 22.52
N ARG A 506 2.96 -29.30 23.38
CA ARG A 506 1.89 -29.72 24.31
C ARG A 506 2.04 -29.13 25.72
N GLY A 507 2.88 -28.11 25.88
CA GLY A 507 3.01 -27.41 27.17
C GLY A 507 1.71 -26.66 27.57
N PRO A 508 1.66 -26.13 28.79
CA PRO A 508 0.52 -25.36 29.28
C PRO A 508 0.36 -24.04 28.48
N VAL A 509 -0.86 -23.73 28.11
CA VAL A 509 -1.21 -22.47 27.44
C VAL A 509 -1.78 -21.50 28.48
N VAL A 510 -1.23 -20.29 28.54
CA VAL A 510 -1.61 -19.24 29.49
C VAL A 510 -2.02 -17.99 28.76
N GLU A 511 -3.17 -17.41 29.16
CA GLU A 511 -3.60 -16.09 28.68
C GLU A 511 -3.12 -15.00 29.65
N VAL A 512 -2.52 -13.94 29.10
CA VAL A 512 -1.94 -12.82 29.85
C VAL A 512 -2.61 -11.52 29.42
N ALA A 513 -3.13 -10.77 30.39
CA ALA A 513 -3.80 -9.50 30.14
C ALA A 513 -2.80 -8.41 29.70
N PRO A 514 -3.23 -7.41 28.92
CA PRO A 514 -2.41 -6.26 28.54
C PRO A 514 -1.81 -5.58 29.78
N GLY A 515 -0.54 -5.20 29.69
CA GLY A 515 0.23 -4.59 30.79
C GLY A 515 0.75 -5.58 31.86
N ALA A 516 0.28 -6.82 31.88
CA ALA A 516 0.76 -7.82 32.84
C ALA A 516 2.13 -8.39 32.43
N ARG A 517 2.84 -8.98 33.38
CA ARG A 517 4.09 -9.69 33.11
C ARG A 517 3.82 -11.02 32.41
N VAL A 518 4.63 -11.34 31.41
CA VAL A 518 4.61 -12.62 30.70
C VAL A 518 5.77 -13.45 31.26
N GLY A 519 5.47 -14.57 31.91
CA GLY A 519 6.47 -15.36 32.62
C GLY A 519 7.03 -14.64 33.85
N GLY A 520 7.88 -15.26 34.56
CA GLY A 520 8.55 -14.65 35.72
C GLY A 520 9.45 -15.63 36.41
N ARG A 521 10.53 -15.12 37.04
CA ARG A 521 11.32 -15.88 38.00
C ARG A 521 10.47 -16.08 39.27
N HIS A 522 10.15 -17.30 39.59
CA HIS A 522 9.85 -17.71 40.94
C HIS A 522 11.17 -18.18 41.55
N ASP A 523 11.57 -17.56 42.64
CA ASP A 523 12.75 -17.95 43.48
C ASP A 523 14.11 -17.96 42.75
N GLY A 524 14.33 -17.06 41.77
CA GLY A 524 15.67 -16.83 41.20
C GLY A 524 16.02 -17.65 39.97
N GLU A 525 15.29 -18.72 39.62
CA GLU A 525 15.51 -19.52 38.40
C GLU A 525 14.33 -19.45 37.45
N ALA A 526 14.60 -19.28 36.15
CA ALA A 526 13.57 -19.41 35.09
C ALA A 526 13.26 -20.91 34.92
N LYS A 527 12.01 -21.29 35.14
CA LYS A 527 11.54 -22.68 35.04
C LYS A 527 10.96 -23.03 33.68
N GLU A 528 10.64 -22.03 32.91
CA GLU A 528 9.96 -22.17 31.61
C GLU A 528 10.50 -21.15 30.58
N VAL A 529 10.53 -21.60 29.34
CA VAL A 529 10.62 -20.75 28.13
C VAL A 529 9.20 -20.57 27.61
N HIS A 530 8.85 -19.38 27.14
CA HIS A 530 7.51 -19.11 26.67
C HIS A 530 7.51 -18.83 25.15
N LEU A 531 6.71 -19.58 24.40
CA LEU A 531 6.44 -19.27 23.01
C LEU A 531 5.19 -18.39 22.90
N ILE A 532 5.30 -17.24 22.27
CA ILE A 532 4.14 -16.39 21.96
C ILE A 532 3.32 -17.07 20.87
N LEU A 533 2.10 -17.46 21.18
CA LEU A 533 1.14 -18.02 20.22
C LEU A 533 0.25 -16.93 19.62
N ARG A 534 0.04 -15.84 20.38
CA ARG A 534 -0.79 -14.71 19.98
C ARG A 534 -0.42 -13.47 20.80
N GLY A 535 -0.56 -12.28 20.18
CA GLY A 535 -0.34 -11.00 20.83
C GLY A 535 1.09 -10.49 20.73
N MET A 536 1.34 -9.38 21.38
CA MET A 536 2.63 -8.69 21.38
C MET A 536 3.17 -8.49 22.78
N VAL A 537 4.47 -8.65 22.92
CA VAL A 537 5.22 -8.57 24.18
C VAL A 537 6.41 -7.65 24.00
N ASP A 538 6.60 -6.71 24.94
CA ASP A 538 7.85 -5.98 25.08
C ASP A 538 8.75 -6.77 26.03
N GLU A 539 9.89 -7.24 25.51
CA GLU A 539 10.94 -7.91 26.29
C GLU A 539 12.09 -6.94 26.51
N THR A 540 12.48 -6.76 27.79
CA THR A 540 13.59 -5.91 28.18
C THR A 540 14.69 -6.78 28.77
N ASP A 541 15.88 -6.74 28.20
CA ASP A 541 17.05 -7.42 28.72
C ASP A 541 17.53 -6.77 30.03
N ALA A 542 17.69 -7.56 31.08
CA ALA A 542 18.04 -7.03 32.40
C ALA A 542 19.50 -6.53 32.51
N SER A 543 20.37 -6.95 31.56
CA SER A 543 21.80 -6.58 31.59
C SER A 543 22.08 -5.32 30.77
N SER A 544 21.46 -5.20 29.61
CA SER A 544 21.66 -4.06 28.69
C SER A 544 20.59 -2.96 28.85
N GLY A 545 19.42 -3.29 29.40
CA GLY A 545 18.25 -2.38 29.42
C GLY A 545 17.58 -2.19 28.09
N GLU A 546 18.05 -2.86 27.05
CA GLU A 546 17.43 -2.80 25.71
C GLU A 546 16.07 -3.47 25.70
N SER A 547 15.10 -2.82 25.08
CA SER A 547 13.75 -3.35 24.92
C SER A 547 13.45 -3.66 23.47
N ARG A 548 12.86 -4.83 23.22
CA ARG A 548 12.43 -5.26 21.89
C ARG A 548 10.97 -5.71 21.91
N ARG A 549 10.23 -5.38 20.87
CA ARG A 549 8.85 -5.84 20.69
C ARG A 549 8.84 -7.13 19.91
N LEU A 550 8.20 -8.14 20.48
CA LEU A 550 8.07 -9.49 19.93
C LEU A 550 6.59 -9.80 19.67
N SER A 551 6.34 -10.55 18.61
CA SER A 551 5.00 -10.99 18.21
C SER A 551 4.88 -12.53 18.26
N ALA A 552 3.73 -13.05 17.78
CA ALA A 552 3.52 -14.49 17.63
C ALA A 552 4.68 -15.17 16.90
N GLY A 553 5.06 -16.37 17.38
CA GLY A 553 6.20 -17.14 16.88
C GLY A 553 7.51 -16.87 17.60
N ALA A 554 7.62 -15.88 18.49
CA ALA A 554 8.83 -15.59 19.22
C ALA A 554 8.95 -16.39 20.53
N LEU A 555 10.19 -16.78 20.88
CA LEU A 555 10.53 -17.39 22.17
C LEU A 555 10.99 -16.32 23.16
N LEU A 556 10.41 -16.31 24.36
CA LEU A 556 10.78 -15.45 25.48
C LEU A 556 11.63 -16.21 26.48
N GLY A 557 12.54 -15.50 27.13
CA GLY A 557 13.37 -16.05 28.18
C GLY A 557 14.58 -16.86 27.71
N VAL A 558 14.96 -16.73 26.45
CA VAL A 558 16.14 -17.37 25.85
C VAL A 558 17.24 -16.36 25.55
N VAL A 559 18.51 -16.76 25.69
CA VAL A 559 19.67 -15.97 25.30
C VAL A 559 20.04 -16.31 23.86
N PRO A 560 19.80 -15.42 22.86
CA PRO A 560 20.02 -15.78 21.46
C PRO A 560 21.45 -16.27 21.14
N ALA A 561 22.45 -15.66 21.75
CA ALA A 561 23.86 -16.05 21.54
C ALA A 561 24.26 -17.32 22.32
N ARG A 562 23.48 -17.72 23.30
CA ARG A 562 23.68 -18.93 24.10
C ARG A 562 22.33 -19.60 24.33
N PRO A 563 21.77 -20.23 23.31
CA PRO A 563 20.41 -20.76 23.34
C PRO A 563 20.17 -21.82 24.42
N GLU A 564 21.23 -22.44 24.91
CA GLU A 564 21.24 -23.37 26.04
C GLU A 564 21.11 -22.68 27.40
N GLN A 565 21.13 -21.34 27.45
CA GLN A 565 20.99 -20.56 28.69
C GLN A 565 19.69 -19.75 28.66
N LEU A 566 19.06 -19.64 29.84
CA LEU A 566 17.87 -18.83 29.97
C LEU A 566 18.23 -17.37 30.26
N ALA A 567 17.50 -16.47 29.60
CA ALA A 567 17.74 -15.03 29.72
C ALA A 567 17.20 -14.49 31.05
N ALA A 568 17.92 -13.52 31.60
CA ALA A 568 17.42 -12.67 32.68
C ALA A 568 16.66 -11.47 32.09
N SER A 569 15.59 -11.74 31.34
CA SER A 569 14.75 -10.69 30.74
C SER A 569 13.44 -10.50 31.52
N THR A 570 12.84 -9.32 31.38
CA THR A 570 11.47 -9.04 31.83
C THR A 570 10.57 -8.83 30.63
N SER A 571 9.49 -9.60 30.58
CA SER A 571 8.54 -9.54 29.46
C SER A 571 7.21 -8.97 29.95
N ARG A 572 6.63 -8.03 29.20
CA ARG A 572 5.36 -7.38 29.50
C ARG A 572 4.43 -7.43 28.28
N ALA A 573 3.22 -7.90 28.48
CA ALA A 573 2.19 -7.95 27.44
C ALA A 573 1.79 -6.54 26.99
N VAL A 574 1.85 -6.27 25.69
CA VAL A 574 1.40 -5.01 25.07
C VAL A 574 -0.08 -5.10 24.70
N SER A 575 -0.49 -6.25 24.20
CA SER A 575 -1.89 -6.61 23.92
C SER A 575 -2.33 -7.76 24.82
N ALA A 576 -3.52 -8.33 24.59
CA ALA A 576 -3.85 -9.64 25.16
C ALA A 576 -2.93 -10.70 24.50
N VAL A 577 -2.23 -11.46 25.32
CA VAL A 577 -1.19 -12.41 24.88
C VAL A 577 -1.58 -13.83 25.29
N THR A 578 -1.38 -14.77 24.37
CA THR A 578 -1.44 -16.20 24.68
C THR A 578 -0.04 -16.79 24.51
N VAL A 579 0.49 -17.41 25.54
CA VAL A 579 1.79 -18.07 25.51
C VAL A 579 1.67 -19.55 25.81
N LEU A 580 2.56 -20.33 25.20
CA LEU A 580 2.81 -21.73 25.53
C LEU A 580 4.02 -21.79 26.46
N GLY A 581 3.86 -22.38 27.64
CA GLY A 581 4.95 -22.66 28.55
C GLY A 581 5.68 -23.94 28.14
N ILE A 582 7.01 -23.85 27.97
CA ILE A 582 7.89 -24.98 27.65
C ILE A 582 8.81 -25.18 28.88
N PRO A 583 8.78 -26.35 29.55
CA PRO A 583 9.69 -26.58 30.64
C PRO A 583 11.15 -26.36 30.23
N ALA A 584 11.90 -25.60 31.03
CA ALA A 584 13.29 -25.24 30.73
C ALA A 584 14.17 -26.48 30.52
N VAL A 585 13.92 -27.55 31.28
CA VAL A 585 14.65 -28.83 31.13
C VAL A 585 14.42 -29.42 29.74
N THR A 586 13.15 -29.47 29.28
CA THR A 586 12.80 -29.99 27.96
C THR A 586 13.43 -29.14 26.87
N TYR A 587 13.31 -27.81 26.95
CA TYR A 587 13.91 -26.89 25.98
C TYR A 587 15.43 -27.08 25.90
N CYS A 588 16.14 -27.05 27.07
CA CYS A 588 17.59 -27.18 27.08
C CYS A 588 18.08 -28.56 26.62
N GLU A 589 17.34 -29.64 26.85
CA GLU A 589 17.67 -30.98 26.33
C GLU A 589 17.76 -31.03 24.83
N PHE A 590 16.76 -30.47 24.15
CA PHE A 590 16.72 -30.46 22.68
C PHE A 590 17.71 -29.46 22.08
N VAL A 591 17.77 -28.24 22.62
CA VAL A 591 18.62 -27.17 22.14
C VAL A 591 20.10 -27.41 22.45
N GLY A 592 20.41 -28.10 23.60
CA GLY A 592 21.79 -28.43 23.99
C GLY A 592 22.53 -29.39 23.04
N ARG A 593 21.84 -30.01 22.10
CA ARG A 593 22.48 -30.84 21.04
C ARG A 593 23.40 -29.96 20.17
N ALA A 594 24.65 -30.41 19.96
CA ALA A 594 25.70 -29.61 19.33
C ALA A 594 25.29 -28.95 18.00
N GLY A 595 24.60 -29.69 17.11
CA GLY A 595 24.18 -29.16 15.82
C GLY A 595 23.06 -28.12 15.91
N VAL A 596 22.11 -28.31 16.83
CA VAL A 596 20.97 -27.36 17.04
C VAL A 596 21.49 -26.07 17.68
N ALA A 597 22.30 -26.18 18.74
CA ALA A 597 22.88 -25.01 19.41
C ALA A 597 23.75 -24.17 18.47
N GLU A 598 24.52 -24.80 17.58
CA GLU A 598 25.35 -24.08 16.63
C GLU A 598 24.52 -23.37 15.57
N ALA A 599 23.47 -24.02 15.06
CA ALA A 599 22.54 -23.42 14.10
C ALA A 599 21.83 -22.19 14.70
N LEU A 600 21.39 -22.28 15.97
CA LEU A 600 20.75 -21.16 16.68
C LEU A 600 21.72 -20.01 16.97
N ARG A 601 22.98 -20.30 17.37
CA ARG A 601 24.01 -19.26 17.55
C ARG A 601 24.31 -18.53 16.27
N ARG A 602 24.45 -19.26 15.15
CA ARG A 602 24.64 -18.67 13.82
C ARG A 602 23.44 -17.80 13.45
N SER A 603 22.21 -18.28 13.62
CA SER A 603 20.99 -17.52 13.37
C SER A 603 20.95 -16.25 14.23
N ALA A 604 21.29 -16.33 15.50
CA ALA A 604 21.34 -15.19 16.41
C ALA A 604 22.37 -14.13 15.99
N ALA A 605 23.57 -14.55 15.58
CA ALA A 605 24.61 -13.64 15.09
C ALA A 605 24.17 -12.90 13.83
N ILE A 606 23.56 -13.63 12.86
CA ILE A 606 23.01 -13.03 11.64
C ILE A 606 21.85 -12.08 11.98
N ARG A 607 20.96 -12.41 12.91
CA ARG A 607 19.87 -11.53 13.36
C ARG A 607 20.38 -10.25 13.99
N GLY A 608 21.42 -10.33 14.85
CA GLY A 608 22.07 -9.15 15.40
C GLY A 608 22.56 -8.22 14.28
N PHE A 609 23.15 -8.77 13.23
CA PHE A 609 23.53 -8.02 12.04
C PHE A 609 22.31 -7.46 11.30
N LEU A 610 21.26 -8.27 11.05
CA LEU A 610 20.06 -7.82 10.31
C LEU A 610 19.33 -6.65 11.02
N SER A 611 19.35 -6.63 12.37
CA SER A 611 18.74 -5.53 13.14
C SER A 611 19.40 -4.17 12.89
N LEU A 612 20.67 -4.16 12.46
CA LEU A 612 21.43 -2.97 12.09
C LEU A 612 21.20 -2.57 10.63
N CYS A 613 20.73 -3.51 9.78
CA CYS A 613 20.51 -3.23 8.37
C CYS A 613 19.19 -2.48 8.16
N PRO A 614 19.19 -1.28 7.54
CA PRO A 614 17.96 -0.52 7.25
C PRO A 614 16.89 -1.34 6.53
N LEU A 615 17.31 -2.21 5.60
CA LEU A 615 16.46 -3.07 4.79
C LEU A 615 15.55 -4.01 5.61
N PHE A 616 15.99 -4.48 6.78
CA PHE A 616 15.27 -5.48 7.59
C PHE A 616 14.78 -4.95 8.94
N LYS A 617 15.15 -3.74 9.28
CA LYS A 617 14.85 -3.13 10.60
C LYS A 617 13.35 -3.11 10.95
N GLY A 618 12.48 -3.12 9.95
CA GLY A 618 11.03 -3.12 10.14
C GLY A 618 10.39 -4.49 10.33
N ILE A 619 11.12 -5.60 10.08
CA ILE A 619 10.59 -6.96 10.19
C ILE A 619 10.48 -7.37 11.65
N ARG A 620 9.27 -7.72 12.07
CA ARG A 620 8.94 -8.17 13.44
C ARG A 620 8.66 -9.66 13.50
N SER A 621 8.28 -10.29 12.39
CA SER A 621 7.97 -11.71 12.30
C SER A 621 9.23 -12.56 12.46
N GLU A 622 9.29 -13.32 13.54
CA GLU A 622 10.36 -14.26 13.83
C GLU A 622 10.47 -15.34 12.73
N THR A 623 9.36 -15.77 12.18
CA THR A 623 9.32 -16.74 11.07
C THR A 623 9.98 -16.20 9.82
N VAL A 624 9.70 -14.95 9.45
CA VAL A 624 10.31 -14.29 8.28
C VAL A 624 11.80 -14.08 8.49
N LEU A 625 12.22 -13.58 9.66
CA LEU A 625 13.63 -13.41 10.00
C LEU A 625 14.39 -14.74 9.96
N ASN A 626 13.78 -15.82 10.46
CA ASN A 626 14.37 -17.17 10.40
C ASN A 626 14.53 -17.65 8.95
N GLY A 627 13.54 -17.44 8.09
CA GLY A 627 13.63 -17.77 6.67
C GLY A 627 14.81 -17.06 6.00
N ILE A 628 14.99 -15.76 6.27
CA ILE A 628 16.10 -14.97 5.75
C ILE A 628 17.43 -15.52 6.29
N THR A 629 17.59 -15.66 7.61
CA THR A 629 18.85 -16.08 8.22
C THR A 629 19.31 -17.46 7.79
N THR A 630 18.37 -18.38 7.58
CA THR A 630 18.66 -19.75 7.08
C THR A 630 19.16 -19.73 5.64
N ALA A 631 18.65 -18.82 4.82
CA ALA A 631 19.00 -18.70 3.41
C ALA A 631 20.32 -17.91 3.18
N MET A 632 20.76 -17.10 4.13
CA MET A 632 21.97 -16.29 4.03
C MET A 632 23.25 -17.13 3.94
N ARG A 633 24.11 -16.75 2.99
CA ARG A 633 25.43 -17.39 2.77
C ARG A 633 26.52 -16.34 2.93
N GLU A 634 27.44 -16.58 3.88
CA GLU A 634 28.61 -15.73 4.07
C GLU A 634 29.61 -15.92 2.93
N ARG A 635 30.14 -14.82 2.39
CA ARG A 635 31.17 -14.80 1.35
C ARG A 635 32.21 -13.71 1.66
N ARG A 636 33.40 -13.85 1.12
CA ARG A 636 34.52 -12.92 1.31
C ARG A 636 35.11 -12.50 -0.04
N LEU A 637 35.55 -11.27 -0.13
CA LEU A 637 36.23 -10.69 -1.27
C LEU A 637 37.52 -9.98 -0.83
N GLU A 638 38.52 -10.03 -1.70
CA GLU A 638 39.78 -9.32 -1.56
C GLU A 638 39.72 -7.95 -2.26
N LEU A 639 40.65 -7.08 -1.92
CA LEU A 639 40.82 -5.76 -2.50
C LEU A 639 40.74 -5.77 -4.04
N GLY A 640 39.92 -4.87 -4.62
CA GLY A 640 39.82 -4.68 -6.07
C GLY A 640 39.08 -5.79 -6.82
N ARG A 641 38.62 -6.84 -6.13
CA ARG A 641 37.81 -7.91 -6.74
C ARG A 641 36.33 -7.50 -6.80
N SER A 642 35.67 -7.98 -7.84
CA SER A 642 34.21 -7.96 -7.98
C SER A 642 33.63 -9.34 -7.71
N PRO A 643 32.41 -9.46 -7.13
CA PRO A 643 31.74 -10.74 -7.00
C PRO A 643 31.61 -11.44 -8.36
N ALA A 644 31.77 -12.77 -8.39
CA ALA A 644 31.47 -13.53 -9.60
C ALA A 644 29.98 -13.39 -9.96
N PRO A 645 29.63 -13.25 -11.24
CA PRO A 645 28.25 -13.25 -11.67
C PRO A 645 27.61 -14.61 -11.34
N GLU A 646 26.48 -14.53 -10.59
CA GLU A 646 25.70 -15.73 -10.25
C GLU A 646 24.62 -15.97 -11.32
N GLU A 647 24.31 -17.24 -11.59
CA GLU A 647 23.23 -17.59 -12.53
C GLU A 647 21.88 -17.09 -12.05
N LYS A 648 21.61 -17.19 -10.73
CA LYS A 648 20.37 -16.70 -10.10
C LYS A 648 20.57 -15.34 -9.44
N PRO A 649 19.55 -14.46 -9.44
CA PRO A 649 19.63 -13.19 -8.72
C PRO A 649 19.79 -13.40 -7.22
N GLU A 650 20.77 -12.71 -6.63
CA GLU A 650 21.00 -12.63 -5.19
C GLU A 650 21.18 -11.16 -4.78
N LEU A 651 20.75 -10.81 -3.58
CA LEU A 651 21.08 -9.56 -2.94
C LEU A 651 22.31 -9.78 -2.07
N CYS A 652 23.33 -8.96 -2.23
CA CYS A 652 24.52 -9.00 -1.42
C CYS A 652 24.49 -7.88 -0.37
N ILE A 653 24.64 -8.24 0.91
CA ILE A 653 24.55 -7.31 2.05
C ILE A 653 25.91 -7.27 2.75
N LEU A 654 26.52 -6.09 2.82
CA LEU A 654 27.85 -5.91 3.39
C LEU A 654 27.83 -6.09 4.91
N ALA A 655 28.63 -7.02 5.39
CA ALA A 655 28.79 -7.28 6.83
C ALA A 655 29.97 -6.53 7.42
N ASP A 656 31.10 -6.46 6.70
CA ASP A 656 32.33 -5.79 7.12
C ASP A 656 33.12 -5.31 5.90
N GLY A 657 33.80 -4.15 6.04
CA GLY A 657 34.55 -3.50 4.98
C GLY A 657 33.77 -2.42 4.23
N GLU A 658 34.22 -2.08 3.01
CA GLU A 658 33.62 -1.07 2.14
C GLU A 658 33.54 -1.56 0.69
N VAL A 659 32.48 -1.20 -0.01
CA VAL A 659 32.26 -1.49 -1.42
C VAL A 659 31.98 -0.20 -2.19
N ASP A 660 32.75 -0.01 -3.27
CA ASP A 660 32.48 1.03 -4.24
C ASP A 660 31.56 0.50 -5.34
N LEU A 661 30.43 1.15 -5.51
CA LEU A 661 29.51 0.91 -6.61
C LEU A 661 29.89 1.76 -7.81
N MET A 662 30.33 1.11 -8.88
CA MET A 662 30.88 1.76 -10.06
C MET A 662 29.94 1.62 -11.26
N VAL A 663 29.87 2.68 -12.09
CA VAL A 663 29.29 2.58 -13.44
C VAL A 663 30.42 2.96 -14.42
N GLY A 664 30.94 1.94 -15.12
CA GLY A 664 32.16 2.10 -15.89
C GLY A 664 33.36 2.46 -14.98
N ALA A 665 34.02 3.59 -15.25
CA ALA A 665 35.14 4.07 -14.43
C ALA A 665 34.73 4.99 -13.26
N ARG A 666 33.43 5.21 -13.06
CA ARG A 666 32.94 6.22 -12.12
C ARG A 666 32.29 5.65 -10.88
N LEU A 667 32.63 6.24 -9.72
CA LEU A 667 32.02 5.95 -8.43
C LEU A 667 30.61 6.58 -8.33
N VAL A 668 29.62 5.75 -8.04
CA VAL A 668 28.21 6.16 -7.77
C VAL A 668 27.99 6.35 -6.28
N GLU A 669 28.39 5.35 -5.50
CA GLU A 669 28.20 5.33 -4.04
C GLU A 669 29.25 4.40 -3.43
N THR A 670 29.81 4.79 -2.27
CA THR A 670 30.54 3.86 -1.40
C THR A 670 29.62 3.41 -0.29
N ILE A 671 29.44 2.10 -0.14
CA ILE A 671 28.58 1.50 0.89
C ILE A 671 29.42 0.84 1.97
N GLY A 672 29.00 1.04 3.23
CA GLY A 672 29.54 0.41 4.43
C GLY A 672 28.65 -0.73 4.95
N PRO A 673 28.96 -1.29 6.12
CA PRO A 673 28.21 -2.38 6.76
C PRO A 673 26.72 -2.08 6.88
N GLY A 674 25.89 -3.07 6.53
CA GLY A 674 24.43 -2.94 6.42
C GLY A 674 23.93 -2.40 5.06
N GLY A 675 24.83 -1.87 4.21
CA GLY A 675 24.53 -1.53 2.83
C GLY A 675 24.44 -2.77 1.93
N PHE A 676 23.86 -2.63 0.74
CA PHE A 676 23.62 -3.75 -0.16
C PHE A 676 23.78 -3.36 -1.64
N TRP A 677 23.93 -4.37 -2.50
CA TRP A 677 23.97 -4.26 -3.96
C TRP A 677 23.32 -5.46 -4.63
N GLY A 678 23.01 -5.33 -5.92
CA GLY A 678 22.37 -6.37 -6.74
C GLY A 678 20.84 -6.29 -6.74
N GLU A 679 20.26 -5.21 -6.21
CA GLU A 679 18.83 -4.96 -6.20
C GLU A 679 18.24 -4.82 -7.59
N GLU A 680 19.02 -4.37 -8.59
CA GLU A 680 18.57 -4.17 -9.97
C GLU A 680 18.02 -5.47 -10.57
N ARG A 681 18.70 -6.59 -10.30
CA ARG A 681 18.28 -7.92 -10.79
C ARG A 681 17.00 -8.42 -10.13
N ILE A 682 16.65 -7.90 -8.95
CA ILE A 682 15.48 -8.29 -8.16
C ILE A 682 14.29 -7.41 -8.53
N VAL A 683 14.52 -6.10 -8.63
CA VAL A 683 13.46 -5.11 -8.82
C VAL A 683 13.02 -4.99 -10.28
N SER A 684 13.96 -4.99 -11.22
CA SER A 684 13.67 -4.71 -12.63
C SER A 684 14.04 -5.85 -13.58
N SER A 685 14.58 -6.96 -13.06
CA SER A 685 15.20 -8.03 -13.89
C SER A 685 16.30 -7.50 -14.82
N SER A 686 16.82 -6.30 -14.53
CA SER A 686 17.90 -5.68 -15.28
C SER A 686 19.24 -6.34 -14.96
N PRO A 687 20.23 -6.29 -15.84
CA PRO A 687 21.61 -6.65 -15.49
C PRO A 687 22.10 -5.71 -14.39
N VAL A 688 23.20 -6.10 -13.72
CA VAL A 688 23.87 -5.25 -12.73
C VAL A 688 24.32 -3.95 -13.42
N ILE A 689 23.77 -2.83 -12.98
CA ILE A 689 24.09 -1.49 -13.51
C ILE A 689 25.29 -0.93 -12.74
N CYS A 690 25.25 -1.06 -11.41
CA CYS A 690 26.35 -0.63 -10.53
C CYS A 690 27.25 -1.84 -10.23
N GLU A 691 28.44 -1.89 -10.85
CA GLU A 691 29.42 -2.93 -10.57
C GLU A 691 30.04 -2.73 -9.18
N PRO A 692 29.90 -3.70 -8.27
CA PRO A 692 30.52 -3.61 -6.95
C PRO A 692 32.01 -3.93 -7.03
N ARG A 693 32.86 -3.09 -6.42
CA ARG A 693 34.31 -3.31 -6.25
C ARG A 693 34.67 -3.22 -4.78
N ALA A 694 35.38 -4.22 -4.30
CA ALA A 694 35.89 -4.21 -2.94
C ALA A 694 36.94 -3.11 -2.76
N ALA A 695 36.71 -2.16 -1.87
CA ALA A 695 37.66 -1.09 -1.50
C ALA A 695 38.75 -1.62 -0.54
N GLY A 696 38.57 -2.80 0.05
CA GLY A 696 39.47 -3.52 0.93
C GLY A 696 39.11 -5.02 0.98
N ALA A 697 39.66 -5.76 1.92
CA ALA A 697 39.13 -7.07 2.25
C ALA A 697 37.76 -6.90 2.91
N LEU A 698 36.75 -7.66 2.48
CA LEU A 698 35.39 -7.51 2.99
C LEU A 698 34.68 -8.85 3.16
N THR A 699 33.67 -8.84 4.02
CA THR A 699 32.74 -9.94 4.24
C THR A 699 31.31 -9.48 3.93
N TYR A 700 30.56 -10.29 3.20
CA TYR A 700 29.15 -10.01 2.87
C TYR A 700 28.29 -11.26 2.94
N PHE A 701 26.99 -11.06 3.08
CA PHE A 701 25.99 -12.12 3.00
C PHE A 701 25.24 -12.04 1.67
N ALA A 702 25.17 -13.17 0.97
CA ALA A 702 24.33 -13.33 -0.22
C ALA A 702 22.98 -13.94 0.18
N VAL A 703 21.89 -13.33 -0.28
CA VAL A 703 20.51 -13.75 -0.01
C VAL A 703 19.82 -14.01 -1.34
N PRO A 704 19.24 -15.22 -1.58
CA PRO A 704 18.50 -15.50 -2.81
C PRO A 704 17.32 -14.56 -3.01
N ALA A 705 17.15 -14.05 -4.24
CA ALA A 705 16.04 -13.15 -4.59
C ALA A 705 14.67 -13.76 -4.31
N GLU A 706 14.51 -15.06 -4.44
CA GLU A 706 13.27 -15.80 -4.20
C GLU A 706 12.72 -15.59 -2.77
N ILE A 707 13.61 -15.54 -1.78
CA ILE A 707 13.26 -15.27 -0.38
C ILE A 707 12.80 -13.82 -0.23
N LEU A 708 13.56 -12.88 -0.78
CA LEU A 708 13.28 -11.45 -0.63
C LEU A 708 12.06 -11.00 -1.43
N SER A 709 11.78 -11.64 -2.56
CA SER A 709 10.61 -11.33 -3.40
C SER A 709 9.28 -11.68 -2.73
N SER A 710 9.30 -12.56 -1.73
CA SER A 710 8.11 -12.89 -0.93
C SER A 710 7.81 -11.89 0.19
N ILE A 711 8.69 -10.88 0.41
CA ILE A 711 8.63 -9.92 1.51
C ILE A 711 8.37 -8.52 0.93
N PRO A 712 7.11 -8.05 0.88
CA PRO A 712 6.73 -6.77 0.27
C PRO A 712 7.51 -5.57 0.80
N MET A 713 7.72 -5.49 2.11
CA MET A 713 8.52 -4.44 2.75
C MET A 713 9.94 -4.36 2.16
N VAL A 714 10.59 -5.50 1.98
CA VAL A 714 11.94 -5.56 1.38
C VAL A 714 11.89 -5.14 -0.08
N GLN A 715 10.89 -5.62 -0.83
CA GLN A 715 10.71 -5.22 -2.23
C GLN A 715 10.56 -3.70 -2.38
N TRP A 716 9.81 -3.08 -1.46
CA TRP A 716 9.67 -1.63 -1.42
C TRP A 716 11.02 -0.90 -1.21
N GLU A 717 11.76 -1.28 -0.19
CA GLU A 717 13.06 -0.65 0.14
C GLU A 717 14.11 -0.85 -0.98
N LEU A 718 14.09 -2.02 -1.63
CA LEU A 718 14.95 -2.29 -2.80
C LEU A 718 14.58 -1.36 -3.96
N GLN A 719 13.27 -1.17 -4.24
CA GLN A 719 12.78 -0.27 -5.29
C GLN A 719 13.18 1.17 -5.00
N GLU A 720 12.97 1.67 -3.77
CA GLU A 720 13.37 3.04 -3.38
C GLU A 720 14.88 3.26 -3.52
N THR A 721 15.69 2.29 -3.10
CA THR A 721 17.16 2.39 -3.22
C THR A 721 17.58 2.39 -4.68
N PHE A 722 17.02 1.51 -5.49
CA PHE A 722 17.27 1.47 -6.92
C PHE A 722 16.93 2.80 -7.60
N GLU A 723 15.76 3.37 -7.33
CA GLU A 723 15.37 4.67 -7.89
C GLU A 723 16.24 5.81 -7.38
N ARG A 724 16.66 5.79 -6.12
CA ARG A 724 17.59 6.78 -5.55
C ARG A 724 18.95 6.71 -6.26
N ARG A 725 19.51 5.52 -6.47
CA ARG A 725 20.76 5.32 -7.19
C ARG A 725 20.66 5.76 -8.65
N LEU A 726 19.57 5.45 -9.33
CA LEU A 726 19.29 5.96 -10.65
C LEU A 726 19.24 7.49 -10.68
N ARG A 727 18.63 8.16 -9.68
CA ARG A 727 18.60 9.63 -9.59
C ARG A 727 19.98 10.23 -9.38
N THR A 728 20.80 9.66 -8.54
CA THR A 728 22.19 10.10 -8.33
C THR A 728 22.99 9.97 -9.63
N PHE A 729 22.75 8.91 -10.38
CA PHE A 729 23.30 8.70 -11.70
C PHE A 729 22.89 9.80 -12.73
N ARG A 730 21.69 10.38 -12.58
CA ARG A 730 21.11 11.41 -13.48
C ARG A 730 21.65 12.81 -13.27
N ALA A 731 21.85 13.22 -12.02
CA ALA A 731 22.02 14.64 -11.66
C ALA A 731 23.33 15.27 -12.18
N GLU A 732 24.38 14.50 -12.41
CA GLU A 732 25.73 15.02 -12.65
C GLU A 732 26.39 14.57 -13.99
N PHE A 733 25.69 13.83 -14.89
CA PHE A 733 26.37 13.08 -15.94
C PHE A 733 26.06 13.48 -17.39
N ARG A 734 27.13 13.44 -18.20
CA ARG A 734 27.09 13.07 -19.61
C ARG A 734 26.84 11.56 -19.69
N PHE A 735 25.80 11.13 -20.39
CA PHE A 735 25.49 9.72 -20.54
C PHE A 735 26.57 9.01 -21.37
N GLU A 736 27.33 8.12 -20.75
CA GLU A 736 28.17 7.20 -21.47
C GLU A 736 27.42 5.87 -21.64
N TRP A 737 27.48 5.34 -22.86
CA TRP A 737 26.94 4.02 -23.14
C TRP A 737 27.77 2.96 -22.41
N VAL A 738 27.12 2.11 -21.64
CA VAL A 738 27.73 0.95 -20.98
C VAL A 738 27.04 -0.33 -21.44
N ASP A 739 27.75 -1.45 -21.39
CA ASP A 739 27.24 -2.74 -21.87
C ASP A 739 25.98 -3.21 -21.11
N ALA A 740 25.77 -2.74 -19.88
CA ALA A 740 24.55 -2.97 -19.11
C ALA A 740 23.28 -2.43 -19.79
N PHE A 741 23.39 -1.49 -20.73
CA PHE A 741 22.25 -0.90 -21.45
C PHE A 741 21.87 -1.67 -22.72
N ARG A 742 22.60 -2.75 -23.05
CA ARG A 742 22.32 -3.55 -24.24
C ARG A 742 21.03 -4.35 -24.07
N VAL A 743 20.13 -4.20 -25.03
CA VAL A 743 18.97 -5.06 -25.20
C VAL A 743 19.31 -6.33 -26.00
N GLY A 744 20.55 -6.41 -26.53
CA GLY A 744 21.06 -7.59 -27.23
C GLY A 744 20.64 -7.67 -28.69
N VAL A 745 19.84 -6.75 -29.21
CA VAL A 745 19.51 -6.58 -30.62
C VAL A 745 20.37 -5.45 -31.17
N LYS A 746 21.35 -5.78 -31.97
CA LYS A 746 22.39 -4.83 -32.45
C LYS A 746 21.79 -3.53 -33.02
N GLU A 747 20.75 -3.64 -33.83
CA GLU A 747 20.09 -2.49 -34.43
C GLU A 747 19.51 -1.54 -33.38
N LEU A 748 18.83 -2.08 -32.36
CA LEU A 748 18.25 -1.29 -31.25
C LEU A 748 19.36 -0.73 -30.36
N ASP A 749 20.37 -1.50 -30.04
CA ASP A 749 21.54 -1.03 -29.27
C ASP A 749 22.24 0.15 -29.96
N ASP A 750 22.38 0.12 -31.28
CA ASP A 750 22.95 1.23 -32.04
C ASP A 750 22.04 2.47 -32.05
N GLN A 751 20.72 2.27 -32.10
CA GLN A 751 19.74 3.35 -32.00
C GLN A 751 19.72 3.95 -30.58
N HIS A 752 19.79 3.15 -29.53
CA HIS A 752 19.93 3.65 -28.15
C HIS A 752 21.18 4.50 -27.98
N ARG A 753 22.35 4.05 -28.49
CA ARG A 753 23.58 4.86 -28.46
C ARG A 753 23.40 6.22 -29.14
N ARG A 754 22.64 6.25 -30.23
CA ARG A 754 22.34 7.51 -30.93
C ARG A 754 21.42 8.40 -30.12
N LEU A 755 20.37 7.86 -29.46
CA LEU A 755 19.49 8.61 -28.56
C LEU A 755 20.29 9.23 -27.41
N PHE A 756 21.18 8.45 -26.76
CA PHE A 756 22.06 8.95 -25.70
C PHE A 756 22.95 10.11 -26.21
N SER A 757 23.50 9.98 -27.41
CA SER A 757 24.33 11.04 -28.03
C SER A 757 23.53 12.32 -28.29
N LEU A 758 22.28 12.20 -28.77
CA LEU A 758 21.41 13.35 -29.07
C LEU A 758 20.99 14.07 -27.77
N VAL A 759 20.59 13.33 -26.73
CA VAL A 759 20.24 13.88 -25.42
C VAL A 759 21.45 14.55 -24.77
N ASN A 760 22.63 13.96 -24.84
CA ASN A 760 23.88 14.54 -24.33
C ASN A 760 24.23 15.85 -25.06
N GLY A 761 24.13 15.85 -26.40
CA GLY A 761 24.40 17.04 -27.20
C GLY A 761 23.46 18.19 -26.83
N LEU A 762 22.18 17.93 -26.75
CA LEU A 762 21.17 18.92 -26.34
C LEU A 762 21.39 19.41 -24.91
N SER A 763 21.70 18.49 -23.99
CA SER A 763 22.03 18.77 -22.57
C SER A 763 23.23 19.70 -22.42
N GLU A 764 24.31 19.44 -23.19
CA GLU A 764 25.53 20.26 -23.18
C GLU A 764 25.29 21.66 -23.73
N ILE A 765 24.51 21.78 -24.79
CA ILE A 765 24.15 23.07 -25.38
C ILE A 765 23.32 23.91 -24.39
N ILE A 766 22.27 23.29 -23.80
CA ILE A 766 21.40 23.96 -22.82
C ILE A 766 22.18 24.33 -21.55
N GLY A 767 23.08 23.47 -21.08
CA GLY A 767 23.95 23.75 -19.95
C GLY A 767 24.89 24.92 -20.16
N LYS A 768 25.40 25.11 -21.41
CA LYS A 768 26.27 26.25 -21.78
C LYS A 768 25.49 27.54 -21.99
N THR A 769 24.30 27.49 -22.54
CA THR A 769 23.53 28.69 -22.91
C THR A 769 22.57 29.15 -21.81
N GLY A 770 22.19 28.23 -20.90
CA GLY A 770 21.13 28.44 -19.92
C GLY A 770 19.75 28.63 -20.52
N GLN A 771 19.62 28.41 -21.85
CA GLN A 771 18.38 28.64 -22.61
C GLN A 771 17.98 27.41 -23.40
N ILE A 772 16.66 27.11 -23.39
CA ILE A 772 16.04 26.08 -24.23
C ILE A 772 15.74 26.64 -25.62
N GLU A 773 15.58 27.93 -25.74
CA GLU A 773 15.21 28.65 -26.95
C GLU A 773 16.41 28.73 -27.91
N GLY A 774 16.14 28.67 -29.22
CA GLY A 774 17.17 28.76 -30.25
C GLY A 774 17.80 27.42 -30.69
N HIS A 775 17.37 26.29 -30.10
CA HIS A 775 17.91 24.95 -30.41
C HIS A 775 16.88 24.06 -31.12
N GLU A 776 16.08 24.65 -32.00
CA GLU A 776 14.96 23.98 -32.66
C GLU A 776 15.42 22.83 -33.60
N LYS A 777 16.62 22.93 -34.14
CA LYS A 777 17.19 21.89 -35.01
C LYS A 777 17.48 20.61 -34.19
N GLU A 778 18.16 20.76 -33.08
CA GLU A 778 18.55 19.65 -32.20
C GLU A 778 17.34 18.99 -31.56
N LYS A 779 16.34 19.77 -31.15
CA LYS A 779 15.05 19.25 -30.64
C LYS A 779 14.29 18.46 -31.68
N LYS A 780 14.21 18.98 -32.93
CA LYS A 780 13.57 18.28 -34.06
C LYS A 780 14.30 17.01 -34.44
N GLU A 781 15.64 17.02 -34.41
CA GLU A 781 16.46 15.82 -34.67
C GLU A 781 16.18 14.74 -33.61
N LEU A 782 16.17 15.08 -32.32
CA LEU A 782 15.84 14.15 -31.23
C LEU A 782 14.44 13.57 -31.39
N LEU A 783 13.42 14.41 -31.63
CA LEU A 783 12.04 13.97 -31.81
C LEU A 783 11.90 13.04 -33.03
N ALA A 784 12.51 13.37 -34.15
CA ALA A 784 12.45 12.58 -35.37
C ALA A 784 13.11 11.21 -35.15
N PHE A 785 14.25 11.19 -34.47
CA PHE A 785 14.97 9.95 -34.21
C PHE A 785 14.24 9.06 -33.16
N ALA A 786 13.67 9.65 -32.11
CA ALA A 786 12.86 8.91 -31.13
C ALA A 786 11.65 8.22 -31.81
N ARG A 787 10.96 8.91 -32.73
CA ARG A 787 9.86 8.31 -33.51
C ARG A 787 10.33 7.12 -34.36
N LEU A 788 11.48 7.26 -35.04
CA LEU A 788 12.05 6.20 -35.86
C LEU A 788 12.35 4.96 -34.98
N HIS A 789 12.96 5.18 -33.82
CA HIS A 789 13.33 4.14 -32.89
C HIS A 789 12.10 3.39 -32.39
N PHE A 790 11.07 4.10 -31.87
CA PHE A 790 9.84 3.48 -31.38
C PHE A 790 9.08 2.71 -32.46
N GLN A 791 9.00 3.26 -33.68
CA GLN A 791 8.39 2.54 -34.80
C GLN A 791 9.12 1.23 -35.09
N ARG A 792 10.44 1.21 -34.92
CA ARG A 792 11.26 0.01 -35.19
C ARG A 792 11.05 -1.03 -34.08
N GLU A 793 11.01 -0.63 -32.83
CA GLU A 793 10.72 -1.50 -31.71
C GLU A 793 9.31 -2.10 -31.79
N GLU A 794 8.30 -1.26 -32.04
CA GLU A 794 6.91 -1.70 -32.19
C GLU A 794 6.76 -2.70 -33.34
N ALA A 795 7.44 -2.47 -34.45
CA ALA A 795 7.44 -3.40 -35.58
C ALA A 795 8.08 -4.76 -35.22
N LEU A 796 9.16 -4.78 -34.44
CA LEU A 796 9.77 -6.01 -33.95
C LEU A 796 8.88 -6.72 -32.92
N MET A 797 8.23 -6.00 -32.03
CA MET A 797 7.30 -6.55 -31.05
C MET A 797 6.09 -7.19 -31.71
N GLU A 798 5.53 -6.53 -32.74
CA GLU A 798 4.38 -7.03 -33.50
C GLU A 798 4.78 -8.26 -34.34
N ALA A 799 5.97 -8.24 -34.99
CA ALA A 799 6.44 -9.34 -35.82
C ALA A 799 6.72 -10.64 -35.04
N HIS A 800 6.94 -10.53 -33.73
CA HIS A 800 7.27 -11.64 -32.83
C HIS A 800 6.23 -11.93 -31.75
N ASP A 801 5.04 -11.29 -31.80
CA ASP A 801 3.93 -11.48 -30.84
C ASP A 801 4.36 -11.21 -29.39
N TYR A 802 5.06 -10.09 -29.14
CA TYR A 802 5.42 -9.69 -27.77
C TYR A 802 4.19 -9.28 -26.99
N SER A 803 3.92 -9.96 -25.86
CA SER A 803 2.67 -9.84 -25.10
C SER A 803 2.40 -8.45 -24.51
N ARG A 804 3.41 -7.58 -24.38
CA ARG A 804 3.29 -6.21 -23.87
C ARG A 804 3.40 -5.13 -24.95
N SER A 805 3.27 -5.47 -26.22
CA SER A 805 3.41 -4.54 -27.34
C SER A 805 2.44 -3.35 -27.25
N GLU A 806 1.20 -3.54 -26.81
CA GLU A 806 0.22 -2.44 -26.64
C GLU A 806 0.59 -1.48 -25.50
N VAL A 807 1.09 -2.01 -24.39
CA VAL A 807 1.57 -1.19 -23.26
C VAL A 807 2.73 -0.32 -23.69
N GLN A 808 3.71 -0.91 -24.40
CA GLN A 808 4.87 -0.21 -24.94
C GLN A 808 4.46 0.87 -25.94
N ARG A 809 3.54 0.56 -26.86
CA ARG A 809 3.00 1.53 -27.84
C ARG A 809 2.34 2.73 -27.18
N LYS A 810 1.59 2.51 -26.09
CA LYS A 810 0.98 3.60 -25.33
C LYS A 810 2.04 4.49 -24.67
N GLU A 811 3.05 3.90 -24.05
CA GLU A 811 4.18 4.63 -23.43
C GLU A 811 4.95 5.44 -24.46
N HIS A 812 5.27 4.86 -25.63
CA HIS A 812 5.89 5.56 -26.74
C HIS A 812 5.04 6.76 -27.19
N GLY A 813 3.72 6.60 -27.31
CA GLY A 813 2.81 7.67 -27.63
C GLY A 813 2.86 8.83 -26.63
N ASP A 814 2.82 8.52 -25.34
CA ASP A 814 2.92 9.49 -24.24
C ASP A 814 4.27 10.22 -24.26
N LEU A 815 5.36 9.49 -24.52
CA LEU A 815 6.72 10.03 -24.62
C LEU A 815 6.87 10.97 -25.83
N ILE A 816 6.38 10.58 -26.98
CA ILE A 816 6.39 11.43 -28.19
C ILE A 816 5.57 12.69 -27.96
N ALA A 817 4.36 12.60 -27.42
CA ALA A 817 3.54 13.77 -27.10
C ALA A 817 4.22 14.75 -26.13
N ARG A 818 5.05 14.25 -25.22
CA ARG A 818 5.86 15.09 -24.31
C ARG A 818 7.06 15.71 -25.02
N LEU A 819 7.77 14.97 -25.86
CA LEU A 819 8.85 15.48 -26.71
C LEU A 819 8.36 16.56 -27.69
N GLU A 820 7.15 16.40 -28.23
CA GLU A 820 6.51 17.41 -29.09
C GLU A 820 6.22 18.71 -28.34
N ARG A 821 5.70 18.62 -27.13
CA ARG A 821 5.51 19.80 -26.27
C ARG A 821 6.83 20.47 -25.90
N PHE A 822 7.88 19.69 -25.73
CA PHE A 822 9.24 20.21 -25.52
C PHE A 822 9.81 20.85 -26.78
N ALA A 823 9.55 20.31 -27.98
CA ALA A 823 10.03 20.78 -29.27
C ALA A 823 9.13 21.88 -29.91
N GLY A 824 7.88 22.04 -29.43
CA GLY A 824 6.89 22.90 -30.08
C GLY A 824 6.94 24.38 -29.64
N GLU A 825 6.56 25.29 -30.56
CA GLU A 825 6.42 26.73 -30.35
C GLU A 825 5.04 27.11 -29.75
N GLY A 826 4.45 26.34 -28.85
CA GLY A 826 3.10 26.54 -28.33
C GLY A 826 3.03 26.95 -26.86
N GLU A 827 2.55 28.16 -26.61
CA GLU A 827 2.08 28.76 -25.35
C GLU A 827 3.12 29.27 -24.33
N ARG A 828 3.24 30.57 -24.29
CA ARG A 828 4.09 31.41 -23.39
C ARG A 828 3.75 31.30 -21.89
N ARG A 829 2.99 30.29 -21.38
CA ARG A 829 2.43 30.33 -20.00
C ARG A 829 3.02 29.41 -18.96
N ALA A 830 3.86 28.43 -19.25
CA ALA A 830 4.59 27.65 -18.23
C ALA A 830 5.79 26.91 -18.86
N ARG A 831 6.89 27.61 -19.10
CA ARG A 831 8.12 26.95 -19.56
C ARG A 831 8.95 26.47 -18.37
N PRO A 832 9.32 25.17 -18.32
CA PRO A 832 10.27 24.70 -17.31
C PRO A 832 11.62 25.41 -17.51
N ARG A 833 12.38 25.65 -16.43
CA ARG A 833 13.76 26.12 -16.51
C ARG A 833 14.57 25.15 -17.37
N ALA A 834 15.58 25.66 -18.08
CA ALA A 834 16.41 24.88 -19.01
C ALA A 834 16.98 23.60 -18.38
N GLN A 835 17.43 23.66 -17.14
CA GLN A 835 17.95 22.50 -16.41
C GLN A 835 16.87 21.44 -16.12
N THR A 836 15.67 21.84 -15.74
CA THR A 836 14.54 20.92 -15.45
C THR A 836 14.14 20.13 -16.71
N ALA A 837 14.20 20.73 -17.89
CA ALA A 837 13.89 20.08 -19.16
C ALA A 837 14.98 19.06 -19.54
N VAL A 838 16.25 19.38 -19.31
CA VAL A 838 17.39 18.47 -19.53
C VAL A 838 17.31 17.28 -18.59
N ASP A 839 17.08 17.53 -17.30
CA ASP A 839 16.95 16.48 -16.28
C ASP A 839 15.76 15.56 -16.61
N TYR A 840 14.67 16.14 -17.12
CA TYR A 840 13.52 15.37 -17.61
C TYR A 840 13.87 14.46 -18.80
N LEU A 841 14.59 14.97 -19.82
CA LEU A 841 14.98 14.16 -20.98
C LEU A 841 15.92 13.03 -20.61
N LYS A 842 16.84 13.28 -19.69
CA LYS A 842 17.73 12.26 -19.13
C LYS A 842 16.96 11.20 -18.37
N ASP A 843 16.04 11.62 -17.49
CA ASP A 843 15.19 10.72 -16.73
C ASP A 843 14.36 9.83 -17.64
N TRP A 844 13.73 10.43 -18.63
CA TRP A 844 12.96 9.72 -19.62
C TRP A 844 13.78 8.64 -20.34
N LEU A 845 14.95 9.00 -20.90
CA LEU A 845 15.76 8.06 -21.70
C LEU A 845 16.26 6.88 -20.84
N ILE A 846 16.69 7.15 -19.61
CA ILE A 846 17.15 6.10 -18.69
C ILE A 846 15.99 5.16 -18.32
N ARG A 847 14.82 5.72 -17.94
CA ARG A 847 13.66 4.88 -17.60
C ARG A 847 13.23 4.01 -18.76
N HIS A 848 13.15 4.60 -19.94
CA HIS A 848 12.75 3.87 -21.12
C HIS A 848 13.72 2.71 -21.40
N VAL A 849 15.00 3.00 -21.62
CA VAL A 849 16.00 1.96 -21.95
C VAL A 849 16.18 0.95 -20.82
N LEU A 850 16.30 1.40 -19.55
CA LEU A 850 16.64 0.48 -18.45
C LEU A 850 15.43 -0.23 -17.82
N LEU A 851 14.25 0.37 -17.86
CA LEU A 851 13.09 -0.22 -17.18
C LEU A 851 12.12 -0.88 -18.16
N GLU A 852 12.01 -0.37 -19.40
CA GLU A 852 11.07 -0.92 -20.36
C GLU A 852 11.76 -1.78 -21.43
N ASP A 853 12.79 -1.28 -22.08
CA ASP A 853 13.41 -2.01 -23.20
C ASP A 853 14.19 -3.23 -22.75
N LEU A 854 14.85 -3.19 -21.61
CA LEU A 854 15.50 -4.38 -21.06
C LEU A 854 14.52 -5.52 -20.76
N ARG A 855 13.22 -5.27 -20.64
CA ARG A 855 12.19 -6.31 -20.40
C ARG A 855 12.00 -7.23 -21.61
N TYR A 856 12.13 -6.71 -22.82
CA TYR A 856 12.01 -7.55 -24.03
C TYR A 856 13.33 -8.19 -24.47
N ARG A 857 14.45 -7.88 -23.80
CA ARG A 857 15.78 -8.39 -24.16
C ARG A 857 15.82 -9.91 -24.24
N ASP A 858 15.42 -10.57 -23.17
CA ASP A 858 15.47 -12.04 -23.10
C ASP A 858 14.51 -12.66 -24.10
N PHE A 859 13.31 -12.07 -24.26
CA PHE A 859 12.34 -12.49 -25.28
C PHE A 859 12.90 -12.41 -26.71
N PHE A 860 13.49 -11.29 -27.10
CA PHE A 860 14.06 -11.15 -28.44
C PHE A 860 15.28 -12.03 -28.64
N ASN A 861 16.12 -12.19 -27.63
CA ASN A 861 17.28 -13.08 -27.70
C ASN A 861 16.86 -14.55 -27.85
N GLU A 862 15.81 -15.01 -27.18
CA GLU A 862 15.22 -16.35 -27.34
C GLU A 862 14.64 -16.56 -28.74
N LYS A 863 14.12 -15.53 -29.38
CA LYS A 863 13.66 -15.54 -30.78
C LYS A 863 14.81 -15.45 -31.80
N GLY A 864 16.05 -15.38 -31.34
CA GLY A 864 17.25 -15.34 -32.21
C GLY A 864 17.59 -13.98 -32.78
N LEU A 865 16.93 -12.89 -32.32
CA LEU A 865 17.30 -11.52 -32.67
C LEU A 865 18.53 -11.11 -31.87
N ARG A 866 19.61 -10.70 -32.58
CA ARG A 866 20.88 -10.30 -31.97
C ARG A 866 21.46 -9.05 -32.58
#